data_5c8c3e840263701bb7eaf5d58e8d8994
#
_entry.id   5c8c3e840263701bb7eaf5d58e8d8994
#
_cell.length_a   1.000
_cell.length_b   1.000
_cell.length_c   1.000
_cell.angle_alpha   90.00
_cell.angle_beta   90.00
_cell.angle_gamma   90.00
#
_symmetry.space_group_name_H-M   'P 1'
#
loop_
_entity.id
_entity.type
_entity.pdbx_description
1 polymer ?
#
loop_
_entity_poly.entity_id
_entity_poly.type
_entity_poly.pdbx_seq_one_letter_code
_entity_poly.pdbx_strand_id
1 'polypeptide(L)'
;MNKKNIILSLFIGTLLTFVMPLCAQNQTVTGLVVDVSGEPIIGATVMVVNGTVGTVTDIDGKFNIKVAPKSKLKVSFVGYTSQIISDLKNPRIVLLEDQLKLDEVVVLGDYGSQKLRNATGAIETISTEELKDLSVGSLGDALAGKINGLHVSLSGGRPGSTPSLQIRQSSVNTTITPSSDLGGNASPTPLYVIDGFIADEGAFNNLDINEVENVTVLKDAAAAVYGARAAYGVVLVKTKQGKVGAPKISYSGQFGYTDALMLPKMLNAYDYGRIYNAARAANTATKDQESDDLRVQLFQSDELEAMKGMNYNLLDKEWSAALTQRHSVNISGGTEKATYFGGVSYYQQEGNIGRLDYNRWNYRAGVNANISKWMKASLQVSGNYGETNKPKNVKGGGSDGDFESLMLHVPYVPDQVNGYYIFHSGMENITNPSDQQKSNFAAVQNASDNVENQNQNFSLNGSLEYDFGWSKYLRGLKVKASYSKNISTGKTNTIGTKIDVYRLISRGGSGGHLYVGDEIEYNANTLGLYELNNGNSLGRSMNRSDSYQMNLTVSYARQFGKHYVSGLFSIEKAESEWEDLNGSLTDPLPFTDGQSSSVDSNAEGFAQTVTFNRSESGMLSYVGRVNYSYDDKYLFEFMLRSDASAKFAPQNYWGMFPSWSAGWVISDEKWFDKDKTKIDFLKIRGSFGILGKDNVNAWLWTQLYTRNPDKGPIFGTNSSTNTSATIRMPKQGVNPDVHWDKTYKTNFGIDMAFLKNRMSANLDFYYDMGREMFASHQGTSYYPNTVGIQPAPENFGEVDTYGVELSLGWKDKIGKDMS
;
A
#
# COMPACT_ATOMS: atom_id res chain seq x y z
N MET A 1 81.23 51.61 -0.50
CA MET A 1 79.79 51.27 -0.60
C MET A 1 78.98 52.50 -1.02
N ASN A 2 78.37 52.43 -2.17
CA ASN A 2 77.79 53.57 -2.87
C ASN A 2 76.52 54.04 -2.13
N LYS A 3 76.35 55.32 -1.87
CA LYS A 3 75.18 55.94 -1.22
C LYS A 3 73.81 55.56 -1.87
N LYS A 4 73.82 55.19 -3.13
CA LYS A 4 72.62 54.72 -3.85
C LYS A 4 72.07 53.40 -3.33
N ASN A 5 72.91 52.49 -2.81
CA ASN A 5 72.45 51.22 -2.28
C ASN A 5 71.87 51.28 -0.89
N ILE A 6 72.23 52.32 -0.11
CA ILE A 6 71.65 52.56 1.24
C ILE A 6 70.22 53.11 1.11
N ILE A 7 69.95 53.96 0.16
CA ILE A 7 68.64 54.58 -0.08
C ILE A 7 67.70 53.52 -0.65
N LEU A 8 68.17 52.61 -1.51
CA LEU A 8 67.39 51.55 -2.06
C LEU A 8 67.02 50.46 -1.01
N SER A 9 67.95 50.18 -0.07
CA SER A 9 67.70 49.28 1.03
C SER A 9 66.74 49.84 2.09
N LEU A 10 66.74 51.18 2.33
CA LEU A 10 65.78 51.84 3.20
C LEU A 10 64.42 51.96 2.55
N PHE A 11 64.30 52.12 1.23
CA PHE A 11 63.00 52.16 0.51
C PHE A 11 62.34 50.78 0.43
N ILE A 12 63.14 49.73 0.28
CA ILE A 12 62.66 48.34 0.31
C ILE A 12 62.24 47.93 1.76
N GLY A 13 63.02 48.41 2.79
CA GLY A 13 62.65 48.18 4.19
C GLY A 13 61.36 48.88 4.61
N THR A 14 61.10 50.12 4.14
CA THR A 14 59.83 50.79 4.44
C THR A 14 58.66 50.32 3.58
N LEU A 15 58.83 49.70 2.44
CA LEU A 15 57.80 49.10 1.63
C LEU A 15 57.33 47.70 2.21
N LEU A 16 58.23 46.98 2.91
CA LEU A 16 57.97 45.71 3.56
C LEU A 16 57.27 45.91 4.90
N THR A 17 57.28 47.07 5.52
CA THR A 17 56.53 47.31 6.81
C THR A 17 55.09 47.78 6.59
N PHE A 18 54.64 48.02 5.32
CA PHE A 18 53.24 48.42 5.01
C PHE A 18 52.40 47.33 4.46
N VAL A 19 52.87 46.09 4.31
CA VAL A 19 52.08 44.93 3.97
C VAL A 19 51.96 44.07 5.24
N MET A 20 51.41 44.62 6.31
CA MET A 20 50.71 43.77 7.29
C MET A 20 49.41 43.33 6.64
N PRO A 21 49.20 42.01 6.47
CA PRO A 21 47.85 41.56 6.16
C PRO A 21 46.99 42.00 7.36
N LEU A 22 45.92 42.78 7.12
CA LEU A 22 44.83 42.92 8.06
C LEU A 22 44.25 41.52 8.22
N CYS A 23 44.79 40.70 9.08
CA CYS A 23 44.11 39.53 9.60
C CYS A 23 42.86 40.07 10.27
N ALA A 24 41.72 39.99 9.57
CA ALA A 24 40.45 40.19 10.19
C ALA A 24 40.38 39.23 11.37
N GLN A 25 40.48 39.74 12.60
CA GLN A 25 40.39 38.92 13.80
C GLN A 25 39.01 38.24 13.78
N ASN A 26 39.01 36.95 13.60
CA ASN A 26 37.77 36.17 13.71
C ASN A 26 37.21 36.40 15.14
N GLN A 27 35.97 36.83 15.17
CA GLN A 27 35.24 36.95 16.45
C GLN A 27 34.58 35.61 16.77
N THR A 28 34.59 35.25 18.03
CA THR A 28 33.81 34.11 18.52
C THR A 28 32.42 34.61 18.86
N VAL A 29 31.43 34.02 18.20
CA VAL A 29 30.00 34.28 18.45
C VAL A 29 29.43 33.12 19.22
N THR A 30 28.88 33.42 20.40
CA THR A 30 28.08 32.49 21.21
C THR A 30 26.64 32.93 21.13
N GLY A 31 25.72 32.00 21.06
CA GLY A 31 24.28 32.31 21.01
C GLY A 31 23.44 31.13 21.49
N LEU A 32 22.15 31.36 21.61
CA LEU A 32 21.16 30.39 22.04
C LEU A 32 20.08 30.24 20.96
N VAL A 33 19.78 29.04 20.56
CA VAL A 33 18.69 28.71 19.64
C VAL A 33 17.58 28.06 20.45
N VAL A 34 16.40 28.63 20.37
CA VAL A 34 15.21 28.17 21.09
C VAL A 34 14.03 28.14 20.12
N ASP A 35 13.01 27.41 20.49
CA ASP A 35 11.69 27.46 19.81
C ASP A 35 10.85 28.64 20.32
N VAL A 36 9.62 28.77 19.84
CA VAL A 36 8.67 29.82 20.24
C VAL A 36 8.26 29.72 21.73
N SER A 37 8.40 28.55 22.36
CA SER A 37 8.13 28.32 23.76
C SER A 37 9.32 28.67 24.67
N GLY A 38 10.48 28.88 24.04
CA GLY A 38 11.73 29.14 24.75
C GLY A 38 12.50 27.86 25.10
N GLU A 39 12.08 26.70 24.62
CA GLU A 39 12.83 25.46 24.79
C GLU A 39 14.07 25.42 23.88
N PRO A 40 15.20 24.89 24.37
CA PRO A 40 16.43 24.82 23.61
C PRO A 40 16.31 23.83 22.44
N ILE A 41 16.67 24.24 21.23
CA ILE A 41 16.73 23.36 20.04
C ILE A 41 18.11 22.72 19.96
N ILE A 42 18.16 21.42 20.22
CA ILE A 42 19.40 20.61 20.22
C ILE A 42 19.75 20.22 18.80
N GLY A 43 21.02 20.39 18.38
CA GLY A 43 21.47 19.97 17.05
C GLY A 43 21.09 20.92 15.91
N ALA A 44 20.58 22.12 16.20
CA ALA A 44 20.34 23.14 15.18
C ALA A 44 21.65 23.52 14.48
N THR A 45 21.65 23.57 13.16
CA THR A 45 22.81 23.90 12.35
C THR A 45 22.96 25.41 12.22
N VAL A 46 24.12 25.95 12.60
CA VAL A 46 24.51 27.36 12.49
C VAL A 46 25.64 27.48 11.50
N MET A 47 25.43 28.10 10.34
CA MET A 47 26.42 28.23 9.25
C MET A 47 26.60 29.66 8.83
N VAL A 48 27.81 30.02 8.41
CA VAL A 48 28.08 31.31 7.77
C VAL A 48 27.43 31.32 6.39
N VAL A 49 26.65 32.34 6.09
CA VAL A 49 26.02 32.51 4.77
C VAL A 49 27.09 32.63 3.70
N ASN A 50 27.02 31.79 2.69
CA ASN A 50 28.02 31.67 1.59
C ASN A 50 29.42 31.26 2.07
N GLY A 51 29.56 30.66 3.27
CA GLY A 51 30.80 30.12 3.82
C GLY A 51 30.73 28.60 4.07
N THR A 52 31.90 28.01 4.38
CA THR A 52 32.01 26.59 4.74
C THR A 52 32.13 26.37 6.26
N VAL A 53 32.11 27.44 7.05
CA VAL A 53 32.24 27.40 8.51
C VAL A 53 30.87 27.23 9.14
N GLY A 54 30.66 26.17 9.94
CA GLY A 54 29.43 25.90 10.65
C GLY A 54 29.67 25.19 11.96
N THR A 55 28.64 25.17 12.80
CA THR A 55 28.58 24.47 14.10
C THR A 55 27.13 23.96 14.30
N VAL A 56 26.95 23.17 15.34
CA VAL A 56 25.61 22.74 15.79
C VAL A 56 25.40 23.16 17.26
N THR A 57 24.14 23.30 17.67
CA THR A 57 23.77 23.59 19.04
C THR A 57 23.93 22.39 19.96
N ASP A 58 24.33 22.61 21.19
CA ASP A 58 24.45 21.64 22.26
C ASP A 58 23.08 21.28 22.91
N ILE A 59 23.10 20.50 24.00
CA ILE A 59 21.90 20.07 24.73
C ILE A 59 21.12 21.22 25.38
N ASP A 60 21.78 22.36 25.61
CA ASP A 60 21.17 23.60 26.12
C ASP A 60 20.75 24.55 24.99
N GLY A 61 20.83 24.14 23.72
CA GLY A 61 20.56 24.96 22.53
C GLY A 61 21.64 26.04 22.29
N LYS A 62 22.80 25.98 22.95
CA LYS A 62 23.89 26.95 22.82
C LYS A 62 24.80 26.56 21.66
N PHE A 63 25.32 27.55 20.97
CA PHE A 63 26.34 27.35 19.92
C PHE A 63 27.53 28.30 20.13
N ASN A 64 28.66 27.86 19.59
CA ASN A 64 29.88 28.66 19.56
C ASN A 64 30.54 28.53 18.18
N ILE A 65 30.69 29.63 17.44
CA ILE A 65 31.22 29.67 16.10
C ILE A 65 32.22 30.82 15.91
N LYS A 66 33.33 30.56 15.27
CA LYS A 66 34.34 31.59 14.92
C LYS A 66 34.08 32.13 13.51
N VAL A 67 33.76 33.40 13.40
CA VAL A 67 33.37 34.03 12.14
C VAL A 67 34.09 35.35 11.89
N ALA A 68 34.22 35.74 10.63
CA ALA A 68 34.77 37.06 10.28
C ALA A 68 33.78 38.17 10.70
N PRO A 69 34.30 39.38 11.07
CA PRO A 69 33.46 40.52 11.42
C PRO A 69 32.43 40.81 10.28
N LYS A 70 31.17 41.11 10.64
CA LYS A 70 30.04 41.35 9.73
C LYS A 70 29.57 40.14 8.93
N SER A 71 29.95 38.91 9.31
CA SER A 71 29.35 37.70 8.72
C SER A 71 27.88 37.63 9.08
N LYS A 72 27.06 36.99 8.19
CA LYS A 72 25.70 36.63 8.51
C LYS A 72 25.67 35.12 8.81
N LEU A 73 24.90 34.72 9.82
CA LEU A 73 24.69 33.32 10.14
C LEU A 73 23.33 32.89 9.72
N LYS A 74 23.25 31.75 9.04
CA LYS A 74 22.02 31.03 8.76
C LYS A 74 21.87 29.96 9.84
N VAL A 75 20.76 29.97 10.55
CA VAL A 75 20.38 28.96 11.55
C VAL A 75 19.23 28.17 11.02
N SER A 76 19.34 26.85 11.04
CA SER A 76 18.33 25.94 10.52
C SER A 76 18.25 24.66 11.34
N PHE A 77 17.04 24.15 11.47
CA PHE A 77 16.76 22.86 12.09
C PHE A 77 15.62 22.19 11.35
N VAL A 78 15.59 20.85 11.32
CA VAL A 78 14.52 20.10 10.62
C VAL A 78 13.18 20.38 11.31
N GLY A 79 12.16 20.72 10.51
CA GLY A 79 10.85 21.10 11.03
C GLY A 79 10.71 22.57 11.46
N TYR A 80 11.76 23.40 11.26
CA TYR A 80 11.75 24.83 11.59
C TYR A 80 12.13 25.69 10.40
N THR A 81 11.53 26.86 10.29
CA THR A 81 11.88 27.85 9.28
C THR A 81 13.28 28.41 9.55
N SER A 82 14.18 28.31 8.58
CA SER A 82 15.55 28.80 8.73
C SER A 82 15.61 30.34 8.82
N GLN A 83 16.43 30.85 9.75
CA GLN A 83 16.64 32.29 9.93
C GLN A 83 18.06 32.72 9.58
N ILE A 84 18.18 33.93 8.98
CA ILE A 84 19.46 34.58 8.75
C ILE A 84 19.59 35.74 9.73
N ILE A 85 20.61 35.66 10.60
CA ILE A 85 20.91 36.69 11.58
C ILE A 85 22.13 37.50 11.15
N SER A 86 22.07 38.81 11.39
CA SER A 86 23.15 39.76 11.15
C SER A 86 23.70 40.39 12.41
N ASP A 87 22.92 40.39 13.53
CA ASP A 87 23.40 40.79 14.83
C ASP A 87 24.05 39.60 15.54
N LEU A 88 25.33 39.69 15.77
CA LEU A 88 26.17 38.62 16.31
C LEU A 88 26.51 38.81 17.82
N LYS A 89 25.90 39.78 18.51
CA LYS A 89 26.14 40.00 19.93
C LYS A 89 25.23 39.15 20.79
N ASN A 90 25.70 37.94 21.14
CA ASN A 90 24.95 36.94 21.94
C ASN A 90 23.50 36.74 21.47
N PRO A 91 23.31 36.38 20.23
CA PRO A 91 21.95 36.30 19.67
C PRO A 91 21.14 35.18 20.33
N ARG A 92 19.93 35.53 20.79
CA ARG A 92 18.88 34.57 21.11
C ARG A 92 18.02 34.42 19.86
N ILE A 93 18.09 33.24 19.25
CA ILE A 93 17.44 32.96 17.99
C ILE A 93 16.21 32.12 18.29
N VAL A 94 15.03 32.61 17.94
CA VAL A 94 13.78 31.89 18.09
C VAL A 94 13.43 31.31 16.71
N LEU A 95 13.55 30.01 16.51
CA LEU A 95 13.11 29.37 15.27
C LEU A 95 11.59 29.13 15.34
N LEU A 96 10.91 29.42 14.24
CA LEU A 96 9.50 29.15 14.06
C LEU A 96 9.34 27.78 13.42
N GLU A 97 8.41 26.99 13.91
CA GLU A 97 8.08 25.71 13.29
C GLU A 97 7.60 25.90 11.84
N ASP A 98 8.06 25.02 10.95
CA ASP A 98 7.67 25.03 9.53
C ASP A 98 6.47 24.14 9.33
N GLN A 99 5.26 24.72 9.31
CA GLN A 99 3.99 24.02 9.12
C GLN A 99 3.91 23.31 7.77
N LEU A 100 4.53 23.88 6.75
CA LEU A 100 4.57 23.31 5.41
C LEU A 100 5.76 22.36 5.22
N LYS A 101 6.57 22.16 6.27
CA LYS A 101 7.79 21.32 6.20
C LYS A 101 8.66 21.68 4.99
N LEU A 102 8.75 22.98 4.66
CA LEU A 102 9.38 23.50 3.43
C LEU A 102 10.85 23.08 3.24
N ASP A 103 11.59 22.91 4.33
CA ASP A 103 12.97 22.43 4.30
C ASP A 103 13.10 20.90 4.30
N GLU A 104 11.97 20.16 4.40
CA GLU A 104 11.97 18.71 4.31
C GLU A 104 12.40 18.28 2.90
N VAL A 105 13.29 17.29 2.85
CA VAL A 105 13.81 16.76 1.59
C VAL A 105 13.03 15.50 1.23
N VAL A 106 12.30 15.58 0.14
CA VAL A 106 11.65 14.41 -0.47
C VAL A 106 12.71 13.64 -1.25
N VAL A 107 12.93 12.39 -0.92
CA VAL A 107 13.84 11.50 -1.62
C VAL A 107 13.05 10.66 -2.62
N LEU A 108 13.33 10.84 -3.90
CA LEU A 108 12.70 10.09 -5.00
C LEU A 108 13.54 8.86 -5.38
N GLY A 109 14.06 8.15 -4.38
CA GLY A 109 14.93 6.99 -4.62
C GLY A 109 16.15 7.35 -5.47
N ASP A 110 16.39 6.54 -6.50
CA ASP A 110 17.50 6.75 -7.44
C ASP A 110 17.30 7.95 -8.37
N TYR A 111 16.09 8.54 -8.40
CA TYR A 111 15.75 9.68 -9.26
C TYR A 111 16.02 11.04 -8.61
N GLY A 112 16.77 11.06 -7.51
CA GLY A 112 17.23 12.27 -6.84
C GLY A 112 16.38 12.64 -5.62
N SER A 113 16.65 13.84 -5.12
CA SER A 113 15.95 14.42 -3.98
C SER A 113 15.75 15.90 -4.19
N GLN A 114 14.68 16.47 -3.65
CA GLN A 114 14.40 17.89 -3.68
C GLN A 114 13.75 18.35 -2.39
N LYS A 115 13.93 19.63 -2.05
CA LYS A 115 13.20 20.22 -0.94
C LYS A 115 11.73 20.37 -1.30
N LEU A 116 10.84 20.13 -0.35
CA LEU A 116 9.40 20.29 -0.56
C LEU A 116 9.04 21.72 -1.01
N ARG A 117 9.77 22.72 -0.49
CA ARG A 117 9.66 24.11 -0.94
C ARG A 117 9.82 24.27 -2.46
N ASN A 118 10.78 23.55 -3.06
CA ASN A 118 11.13 23.63 -4.48
C ASN A 118 10.38 22.61 -5.33
N ALA A 119 9.55 21.78 -4.73
CA ALA A 119 8.71 20.83 -5.45
C ALA A 119 7.60 21.55 -6.23
N THR A 120 7.44 21.19 -7.49
CA THR A 120 6.44 21.79 -8.40
C THR A 120 5.24 20.88 -8.66
N GLY A 121 5.31 19.62 -8.24
CA GLY A 121 4.21 18.65 -8.28
C GLY A 121 3.36 18.63 -7.01
N ALA A 122 2.23 17.91 -7.07
CA ALA A 122 1.37 17.63 -5.91
C ALA A 122 1.97 16.48 -5.08
N ILE A 123 2.72 16.85 -4.06
CA ILE A 123 3.45 15.94 -3.18
C ILE A 123 2.99 16.17 -1.74
N GLU A 124 2.62 15.10 -1.05
CA GLU A 124 2.25 15.15 0.35
C GLU A 124 3.05 14.12 1.14
N THR A 125 3.63 14.53 2.26
CA THR A 125 4.50 13.69 3.10
C THR A 125 3.96 13.65 4.52
N ILE A 126 3.92 12.46 5.10
CA ILE A 126 3.60 12.23 6.50
C ILE A 126 4.79 11.57 7.20
N SER A 127 5.09 12.02 8.41
CA SER A 127 6.17 11.48 9.22
C SER A 127 5.70 10.34 10.13
N THR A 128 6.62 9.48 10.55
CA THR A 128 6.32 8.41 11.53
C THR A 128 5.80 8.97 12.85
N GLU A 129 6.24 10.17 13.26
CA GLU A 129 5.78 10.79 14.50
C GLU A 129 4.26 11.00 14.56
N GLU A 130 3.64 11.16 13.38
CA GLU A 130 2.20 11.31 13.24
C GLU A 130 1.44 9.96 13.16
N LEU A 131 2.17 8.85 12.98
CA LEU A 131 1.64 7.51 12.80
C LEU A 131 1.91 6.56 13.98
N LYS A 132 2.98 6.78 14.75
CA LYS A 132 3.49 5.85 15.78
C LYS A 132 2.50 5.49 16.88
N ASP A 133 1.58 6.41 17.21
CA ASP A 133 0.61 6.24 18.29
C ASP A 133 -0.68 5.53 17.84
N LEU A 134 -0.76 5.15 16.54
CA LEU A 134 -1.91 4.44 15.99
C LEU A 134 -1.77 2.93 16.21
N SER A 135 -2.75 2.33 16.87
CA SER A 135 -2.82 0.88 17.06
C SER A 135 -3.52 0.21 15.88
N VAL A 136 -2.82 0.07 14.76
CA VAL A 136 -3.34 -0.50 13.52
C VAL A 136 -2.47 -1.64 13.00
N GLY A 137 -3.04 -2.56 12.23
CA GLY A 137 -2.38 -3.78 11.77
C GLY A 137 -1.35 -3.58 10.66
N SER A 138 -1.57 -2.59 9.80
CA SER A 138 -0.76 -2.34 8.61
C SER A 138 -0.35 -0.87 8.47
N LEU A 139 0.67 -0.61 7.65
CA LEU A 139 1.06 0.75 7.31
C LEU A 139 -0.03 1.46 6.50
N GLY A 140 -0.75 0.74 5.63
CA GLY A 140 -1.86 1.28 4.87
C GLY A 140 -3.00 1.79 5.75
N ASP A 141 -3.36 1.04 6.81
CA ASP A 141 -4.37 1.46 7.79
C ASP A 141 -3.97 2.75 8.51
N ALA A 142 -2.68 2.90 8.82
CA ALA A 142 -2.16 4.08 9.47
C ALA A 142 -2.29 5.36 8.63
N LEU A 143 -2.39 5.23 7.31
CA LEU A 143 -2.54 6.35 6.38
C LEU A 143 -4.01 6.77 6.17
N ALA A 144 -4.98 6.02 6.68
CA ALA A 144 -6.39 6.31 6.52
C ALA A 144 -6.75 7.69 7.07
N GLY A 145 -7.29 8.58 6.21
CA GLY A 145 -7.68 9.94 6.57
C GLY A 145 -6.51 10.90 6.89
N LYS A 146 -5.26 10.51 6.63
CA LYS A 146 -4.07 11.32 6.93
C LYS A 146 -3.52 12.09 5.74
N ILE A 147 -3.82 11.64 4.52
CA ILE A 147 -3.30 12.22 3.27
C ILE A 147 -4.47 12.57 2.39
N ASN A 148 -4.53 13.81 1.91
CA ASN A 148 -5.58 14.26 1.00
C ASN A 148 -5.54 13.47 -0.31
N GLY A 149 -6.70 13.14 -0.85
CA GLY A 149 -6.83 12.39 -2.10
C GLY A 149 -6.33 10.93 -2.03
N LEU A 150 -5.93 10.44 -0.85
CA LEU A 150 -5.65 9.04 -0.60
C LEU A 150 -6.89 8.38 0.03
N HIS A 151 -7.50 7.47 -0.70
CA HIS A 151 -8.58 6.63 -0.19
C HIS A 151 -8.01 5.29 0.27
N VAL A 152 -8.32 4.91 1.50
CA VAL A 152 -7.95 3.62 2.09
C VAL A 152 -9.21 2.81 2.27
N SER A 153 -9.33 1.74 1.51
CA SER A 153 -10.47 0.81 1.58
C SER A 153 -10.10 -0.40 2.42
N LEU A 154 -10.78 -0.55 3.54
CA LEU A 154 -10.64 -1.72 4.41
C LEU A 154 -11.57 -2.83 3.92
N SER A 155 -11.01 -3.92 3.48
CA SER A 155 -11.79 -5.10 3.09
C SER A 155 -12.01 -6.01 4.31
N GLY A 156 -13.00 -5.67 5.16
CA GLY A 156 -13.51 -6.59 6.17
C GLY A 156 -12.89 -6.50 7.57
N GLY A 157 -11.76 -5.83 7.80
CA GLY A 157 -11.17 -5.66 9.15
C GLY A 157 -10.74 -6.95 9.86
N ARG A 158 -10.71 -8.08 9.18
CA ARG A 158 -10.31 -9.38 9.76
C ARG A 158 -8.81 -9.45 10.01
N PRO A 159 -8.36 -10.24 11.00
CA PRO A 159 -6.95 -10.48 11.25
C PRO A 159 -6.18 -10.83 9.97
N GLY A 160 -5.07 -10.11 9.76
CA GLY A 160 -4.22 -10.29 8.58
C GLY A 160 -4.77 -9.73 7.27
N SER A 161 -5.96 -9.10 7.27
CA SER A 161 -6.46 -8.38 6.09
C SER A 161 -5.63 -7.12 5.86
N THR A 162 -5.37 -6.81 4.60
CA THR A 162 -4.64 -5.61 4.19
C THR A 162 -5.58 -4.63 3.48
N PRO A 163 -5.47 -3.32 3.75
CA PRO A 163 -6.26 -2.33 3.04
C PRO A 163 -5.76 -2.15 1.61
N SER A 164 -6.63 -1.76 0.73
CA SER A 164 -6.28 -1.29 -0.61
C SER A 164 -6.24 0.23 -0.64
N LEU A 165 -5.19 0.77 -1.24
CA LEU A 165 -4.98 2.21 -1.37
C LEU A 165 -5.32 2.68 -2.79
N GLN A 166 -5.99 3.84 -2.88
CA GLN A 166 -6.30 4.49 -4.15
C GLN A 166 -6.01 5.99 -4.06
N ILE A 167 -5.36 6.55 -5.08
CA ILE A 167 -5.03 7.97 -5.13
C ILE A 167 -5.93 8.65 -6.17
N ARG A 168 -6.74 9.63 -5.74
CA ARG A 168 -7.63 10.47 -6.58
C ARG A 168 -8.68 9.74 -7.43
N GLN A 169 -8.62 8.42 -7.52
CA GLN A 169 -9.57 7.66 -8.32
C GLN A 169 -10.57 6.96 -7.41
N SER A 170 -11.84 7.26 -7.61
CA SER A 170 -12.89 6.33 -7.21
C SER A 170 -12.80 5.08 -8.09
N SER A 171 -13.17 3.94 -7.56
CA SER A 171 -13.20 2.67 -8.30
C SER A 171 -13.76 2.89 -9.71
N VAL A 172 -12.91 2.83 -10.72
CA VAL A 172 -13.38 2.73 -12.10
C VAL A 172 -14.26 1.50 -12.13
N ASN A 173 -15.52 1.70 -12.49
CA ASN A 173 -16.50 0.64 -12.54
C ASN A 173 -15.92 -0.52 -13.36
N THR A 174 -15.73 -1.67 -12.73
CA THR A 174 -15.05 -2.85 -13.27
C THR A 174 -15.65 -3.40 -14.56
N THR A 175 -16.73 -2.78 -15.05
CA THR A 175 -17.34 -3.12 -16.34
C THR A 175 -16.46 -2.80 -17.55
N ILE A 176 -15.44 -1.95 -17.40
CA ILE A 176 -14.47 -1.66 -18.46
C ILE A 176 -13.24 -2.56 -18.34
N THR A 177 -13.05 -3.20 -17.18
CA THR A 177 -11.93 -4.15 -17.02
C THR A 177 -12.25 -5.46 -17.76
N PRO A 178 -11.28 -6.05 -18.46
CA PRO A 178 -11.46 -7.37 -19.06
C PRO A 178 -11.91 -8.37 -18.00
N SER A 179 -12.79 -9.28 -18.36
CA SER A 179 -13.14 -10.41 -17.49
C SER A 179 -11.88 -11.14 -17.05
N SER A 180 -11.92 -11.79 -15.88
CA SER A 180 -10.81 -12.56 -15.32
C SER A 180 -10.15 -13.53 -16.31
N ASP A 181 -10.87 -13.97 -17.33
CA ASP A 181 -10.39 -14.86 -18.38
C ASP A 181 -9.44 -14.18 -19.38
N LEU A 182 -9.40 -12.85 -19.42
CA LEU A 182 -8.59 -12.06 -20.34
C LEU A 182 -7.44 -11.32 -19.66
N GLY A 183 -7.32 -11.51 -18.35
CA GLY A 183 -6.20 -11.05 -17.54
C GLY A 183 -6.02 -9.55 -17.50
N GLY A 184 -6.78 -8.95 -16.69
CA GLY A 184 -6.66 -7.54 -16.41
C GLY A 184 -7.62 -7.15 -15.31
N ASN A 185 -7.54 -7.74 -14.12
CA ASN A 185 -8.06 -7.09 -12.91
C ASN A 185 -7.16 -5.91 -12.60
N ALA A 186 -7.36 -4.81 -13.32
CA ALA A 186 -6.71 -3.55 -13.01
C ALA A 186 -7.40 -2.91 -11.81
N SER A 187 -7.11 -3.42 -10.62
CA SER A 187 -7.33 -2.60 -9.43
C SER A 187 -6.51 -1.32 -9.59
N PRO A 188 -7.08 -0.12 -9.42
CA PRO A 188 -6.36 1.15 -9.56
C PRO A 188 -5.46 1.40 -8.35
N THR A 189 -4.58 0.44 -8.04
CA THR A 189 -3.63 0.55 -6.93
C THR A 189 -2.44 1.42 -7.32
N PRO A 190 -1.95 2.28 -6.41
CA PRO A 190 -0.75 3.06 -6.65
C PRO A 190 0.49 2.16 -6.73
N LEU A 191 1.55 2.68 -7.31
CA LEU A 191 2.85 2.04 -7.27
C LEU A 191 3.47 2.25 -5.89
N TYR A 192 3.92 1.17 -5.25
CA TYR A 192 4.66 1.24 -3.99
C TYR A 192 6.16 1.23 -4.24
N VAL A 193 6.87 2.14 -3.57
CA VAL A 193 8.33 2.23 -3.67
C VAL A 193 8.91 2.34 -2.27
N ILE A 194 9.78 1.41 -1.90
CA ILE A 194 10.44 1.35 -0.59
C ILE A 194 11.93 1.58 -0.79
N ASP A 195 12.47 2.63 -0.16
CA ASP A 195 13.89 3.03 -0.26
C ASP A 195 14.41 3.16 -1.71
N GLY A 196 13.53 3.52 -2.65
CA GLY A 196 13.86 3.74 -4.07
C GLY A 196 13.64 2.54 -4.98
N PHE A 197 13.18 1.41 -4.47
CA PHE A 197 12.90 0.21 -5.24
C PHE A 197 11.40 -0.10 -5.27
N ILE A 198 10.93 -0.57 -6.40
CA ILE A 198 9.53 -0.99 -6.58
C ILE A 198 9.26 -2.21 -5.68
N ALA A 199 8.16 -2.13 -4.94
CA ALA A 199 7.69 -3.16 -4.03
C ALA A 199 6.23 -3.53 -4.33
N ASP A 200 5.80 -4.68 -3.86
CA ASP A 200 4.38 -5.06 -3.90
C ASP A 200 3.58 -4.46 -2.73
N GLU A 201 2.26 -4.49 -2.85
CA GLU A 201 1.33 -3.99 -1.84
C GLU A 201 1.47 -4.74 -0.49
N GLY A 202 1.76 -6.03 -0.53
CA GLY A 202 1.98 -6.85 0.66
C GLY A 202 3.24 -6.44 1.40
N ALA A 203 4.35 -6.20 0.69
CA ALA A 203 5.59 -5.70 1.30
C ALA A 203 5.38 -4.32 1.95
N PHE A 204 4.60 -3.42 1.30
CA PHE A 204 4.25 -2.12 1.84
C PHE A 204 3.38 -2.24 3.12
N ASN A 205 2.27 -2.98 3.06
CA ASN A 205 1.34 -3.11 4.17
C ASN A 205 1.97 -3.82 5.39
N ASN A 206 2.92 -4.71 5.14
CA ASN A 206 3.60 -5.48 6.18
C ASN A 206 4.77 -4.74 6.85
N LEU A 207 5.16 -3.55 6.38
CA LEU A 207 6.19 -2.76 7.06
C LEU A 207 5.77 -2.40 8.49
N ASP A 208 6.71 -2.49 9.43
CA ASP A 208 6.49 -1.96 10.77
C ASP A 208 6.55 -0.44 10.75
N ILE A 209 5.52 0.21 11.32
CA ILE A 209 5.44 1.68 11.38
C ILE A 209 6.68 2.26 12.09
N ASN A 210 7.22 1.57 13.09
CA ASN A 210 8.41 2.02 13.83
C ASN A 210 9.70 1.98 12.99
N GLU A 211 9.72 1.28 11.86
CA GLU A 211 10.85 1.22 10.92
C GLU A 211 10.77 2.30 9.83
N VAL A 212 9.61 2.91 9.65
CA VAL A 212 9.37 3.96 8.64
C VAL A 212 9.90 5.30 9.16
N GLU A 213 10.54 6.11 8.33
CA GLU A 213 10.90 7.51 8.61
C GLU A 213 9.80 8.46 8.14
N ASN A 214 9.36 8.30 6.88
CA ASN A 214 8.22 9.01 6.30
C ASN A 214 7.58 8.25 5.15
N VAL A 215 6.35 8.63 4.85
CA VAL A 215 5.60 8.18 3.67
C VAL A 215 5.26 9.40 2.83
N THR A 216 5.58 9.37 1.55
CA THR A 216 5.31 10.45 0.60
C THR A 216 4.42 9.93 -0.52
N VAL A 217 3.35 10.66 -0.84
CA VAL A 217 2.44 10.33 -1.92
C VAL A 217 2.60 11.33 -3.07
N LEU A 218 2.88 10.79 -4.27
CA LEU A 218 2.96 11.54 -5.52
C LEU A 218 1.66 11.34 -6.30
N LYS A 219 0.93 12.42 -6.54
CA LYS A 219 -0.44 12.35 -7.05
C LYS A 219 -0.60 12.74 -8.52
N ASP A 220 0.32 13.54 -9.04
CA ASP A 220 0.24 14.16 -10.38
C ASP A 220 1.39 13.75 -11.32
N ALA A 221 1.79 14.64 -12.18
CA ALA A 221 2.91 14.47 -13.10
C ALA A 221 4.25 14.16 -12.40
N ALA A 222 4.40 14.47 -11.09
CA ALA A 222 5.58 14.08 -10.32
C ALA A 222 5.74 12.55 -10.20
N ALA A 223 4.63 11.81 -10.28
CA ALA A 223 4.65 10.35 -10.30
C ALA A 223 5.31 9.77 -11.56
N ALA A 224 5.37 10.54 -12.65
CA ALA A 224 5.87 10.08 -13.94
C ALA A 224 7.35 9.62 -13.92
N VAL A 225 8.14 10.06 -12.92
CA VAL A 225 9.52 9.60 -12.73
C VAL A 225 9.61 8.08 -12.53
N TYR A 226 8.55 7.47 -11.97
CA TYR A 226 8.45 6.02 -11.76
C TYR A 226 7.84 5.26 -12.94
N GLY A 227 7.49 5.96 -14.01
CA GLY A 227 7.14 5.39 -15.31
C GLY A 227 5.71 4.90 -15.47
N ALA A 228 5.57 3.99 -16.39
CA ALA A 228 4.30 3.48 -16.86
C ALA A 228 3.39 2.88 -15.77
N ARG A 229 3.96 2.39 -14.67
CA ARG A 229 3.19 1.80 -13.56
C ARG A 229 2.65 2.84 -12.59
N ALA A 230 3.07 4.11 -12.71
CA ALA A 230 2.72 5.19 -11.80
C ALA A 230 1.47 5.99 -12.22
N ALA A 231 0.71 5.52 -13.21
CA ALA A 231 -0.49 6.21 -13.70
C ALA A 231 -1.53 6.45 -12.60
N TYR A 232 -1.60 5.58 -11.60
CA TYR A 232 -2.48 5.73 -10.43
C TYR A 232 -1.81 6.40 -9.22
N GLY A 233 -0.66 7.04 -9.43
CA GLY A 233 0.14 7.67 -8.39
C GLY A 233 1.17 6.73 -7.77
N VAL A 234 1.96 7.27 -6.85
CA VAL A 234 3.06 6.52 -6.20
C VAL A 234 3.04 6.79 -4.71
N VAL A 235 3.20 5.73 -3.91
CA VAL A 235 3.42 5.78 -2.48
C VAL A 235 4.89 5.44 -2.21
N LEU A 236 5.65 6.45 -1.80
CA LEU A 236 7.07 6.32 -1.46
C LEU A 236 7.22 6.11 0.04
N VAL A 237 7.92 5.07 0.43
CA VAL A 237 8.28 4.84 1.82
C VAL A 237 9.78 5.00 1.97
N LYS A 238 10.18 5.90 2.85
CA LYS A 238 11.54 6.00 3.33
C LYS A 238 11.62 5.36 4.70
N THR A 239 12.52 4.40 4.83
CA THR A 239 12.72 3.71 6.09
C THR A 239 13.83 4.36 6.92
N LYS A 240 13.80 4.16 8.24
CA LYS A 240 14.83 4.66 9.16
C LYS A 240 16.19 4.07 8.82
N GLN A 241 17.21 4.92 8.82
CA GLN A 241 18.59 4.54 8.56
C GLN A 241 19.46 4.84 9.77
N GLY A 242 20.63 4.21 9.83
CA GLY A 242 21.63 4.50 10.86
C GLY A 242 22.10 5.95 10.80
N LYS A 243 22.24 6.57 11.96
CA LYS A 243 22.81 7.92 12.12
C LYS A 243 24.15 7.85 12.83
N VAL A 244 25.03 8.81 12.55
CA VAL A 244 26.31 8.95 13.26
C VAL A 244 26.04 9.23 14.72
N GLY A 245 26.57 8.42 15.62
CA GLY A 245 26.39 8.54 17.07
C GLY A 245 26.56 7.20 17.78
N ALA A 246 26.50 7.24 19.10
CA ALA A 246 26.51 6.03 19.92
C ALA A 246 25.32 5.13 19.58
N PRO A 247 25.43 3.81 19.74
CA PRO A 247 24.33 2.89 19.56
C PRO A 247 23.11 3.29 20.38
N LYS A 248 21.97 3.43 19.72
CA LYS A 248 20.68 3.72 20.35
C LYS A 248 19.77 2.52 20.15
N ILE A 249 19.36 1.91 21.26
CA ILE A 249 18.39 0.82 21.28
C ILE A 249 17.04 1.41 21.69
N SER A 250 15.98 1.06 20.99
CA SER A 250 14.61 1.45 21.31
C SER A 250 13.72 0.22 21.32
N TYR A 251 12.83 0.15 22.29
CA TYR A 251 11.75 -0.82 22.38
C TYR A 251 10.43 -0.06 22.35
N SER A 252 9.47 -0.57 21.57
CA SER A 252 8.09 -0.09 21.50
C SER A 252 7.17 -1.28 21.69
N GLY A 253 6.27 -1.20 22.67
CA GLY A 253 5.22 -2.19 22.92
C GLY A 253 3.85 -1.52 22.86
N GLN A 254 2.93 -2.14 22.12
CA GLN A 254 1.54 -1.69 22.00
C GLN A 254 0.62 -2.85 22.28
N PHE A 255 -0.44 -2.59 23.05
CA PHE A 255 -1.54 -3.51 23.32
C PHE A 255 -2.84 -2.79 23.02
N GLY A 256 -3.75 -3.46 22.35
CA GLY A 256 -5.04 -2.92 21.97
C GLY A 256 -6.13 -3.98 21.97
N TYR A 257 -7.37 -3.53 22.09
CA TYR A 257 -8.54 -4.35 21.86
C TYR A 257 -9.27 -3.81 20.62
N THR A 258 -9.54 -4.71 19.69
CA THR A 258 -10.34 -4.43 18.50
C THR A 258 -11.77 -4.89 18.74
N ASP A 259 -12.72 -3.98 18.58
CA ASP A 259 -14.14 -4.29 18.76
C ASP A 259 -14.98 -3.57 17.70
N ALA A 260 -16.20 -4.02 17.45
CA ALA A 260 -17.13 -3.37 16.57
C ALA A 260 -17.63 -2.05 17.16
N LEU A 261 -17.62 -0.98 16.37
CA LEU A 261 -18.30 0.26 16.75
C LEU A 261 -19.81 0.07 16.86
N MET A 262 -20.36 -0.82 16.02
CA MET A 262 -21.78 -1.16 16.01
C MET A 262 -21.95 -2.52 15.33
N LEU A 263 -22.66 -3.43 16.00
CA LEU A 263 -23.14 -4.66 15.39
C LEU A 263 -24.58 -4.50 14.88
N PRO A 264 -24.97 -5.20 13.81
CA PRO A 264 -26.34 -5.25 13.37
C PRO A 264 -27.25 -5.75 14.51
N LYS A 265 -28.33 -5.05 14.78
CA LYS A 265 -29.30 -5.51 15.75
C LYS A 265 -30.17 -6.61 15.13
N MET A 266 -29.99 -7.83 15.58
CA MET A 266 -30.76 -8.97 15.11
C MET A 266 -32.15 -9.00 15.74
N LEU A 267 -33.13 -9.56 15.02
CA LEU A 267 -34.47 -9.77 15.53
C LEU A 267 -34.52 -10.95 16.50
N ASN A 268 -35.34 -10.86 17.54
CA ASN A 268 -35.71 -12.04 18.33
C ASN A 268 -36.64 -12.96 17.50
N ALA A 269 -36.87 -14.19 17.99
CA ALA A 269 -37.61 -15.16 17.23
C ALA A 269 -39.04 -14.74 16.93
N TYR A 270 -39.75 -14.13 17.91
CA TYR A 270 -41.10 -13.67 17.74
C TYR A 270 -41.24 -12.58 16.66
N ASP A 271 -40.40 -11.56 16.72
CA ASP A 271 -40.40 -10.49 15.73
C ASP A 271 -39.98 -11.00 14.35
N TYR A 272 -39.01 -11.90 14.30
CA TYR A 272 -38.61 -12.59 13.07
C TYR A 272 -39.81 -13.32 12.43
N GLY A 273 -40.53 -14.14 13.20
CA GLY A 273 -41.68 -14.89 12.72
C GLY A 273 -42.80 -13.99 12.18
N ARG A 274 -43.09 -12.88 12.89
CA ARG A 274 -44.07 -11.88 12.43
C ARG A 274 -43.68 -11.20 11.11
N ILE A 275 -42.43 -10.73 11.02
CA ILE A 275 -41.90 -10.07 9.81
C ILE A 275 -41.84 -11.07 8.66
N TYR A 276 -41.45 -12.29 8.93
CA TYR A 276 -41.42 -13.36 7.93
C TYR A 276 -42.83 -13.61 7.39
N ASN A 277 -43.83 -13.78 8.25
CA ASN A 277 -45.21 -13.96 7.83
C ASN A 277 -45.73 -12.81 6.98
N ALA A 278 -45.42 -11.57 7.37
CA ALA A 278 -45.82 -10.37 6.62
C ALA A 278 -45.15 -10.32 5.22
N ALA A 279 -43.82 -10.63 5.16
CA ALA A 279 -43.08 -10.65 3.91
C ALA A 279 -43.57 -11.75 2.94
N ARG A 280 -43.90 -12.95 3.48
CA ARG A 280 -44.45 -14.05 2.68
C ARG A 280 -45.82 -13.71 2.16
N ALA A 281 -46.70 -13.18 3.01
CA ALA A 281 -48.06 -12.77 2.59
C ALA A 281 -48.00 -11.70 1.50
N ALA A 282 -47.11 -10.74 1.58
CA ALA A 282 -46.94 -9.71 0.56
C ALA A 282 -46.40 -10.28 -0.77
N ASN A 283 -45.49 -11.25 -0.74
CA ASN A 283 -44.93 -11.86 -1.95
C ASN A 283 -45.95 -12.75 -2.68
N THR A 284 -46.83 -13.44 -1.94
CA THR A 284 -47.86 -14.31 -2.52
C THR A 284 -49.05 -13.56 -3.06
N ALA A 285 -49.33 -12.33 -2.57
CA ALA A 285 -50.37 -11.47 -3.12
C ALA A 285 -50.13 -11.07 -4.61
N THR A 286 -48.93 -11.24 -5.12
CA THR A 286 -48.57 -10.94 -6.51
C THR A 286 -48.60 -12.16 -7.45
N LYS A 287 -48.86 -13.36 -6.95
CA LYS A 287 -48.93 -14.61 -7.72
C LYS A 287 -50.26 -15.27 -7.41
N ASP A 288 -50.98 -15.69 -8.44
CA ASP A 288 -52.23 -16.49 -8.35
C ASP A 288 -51.94 -17.91 -7.76
N GLN A 289 -51.46 -17.98 -6.52
CA GLN A 289 -51.19 -19.22 -5.81
C GLN A 289 -52.35 -19.52 -4.83
N GLU A 290 -52.85 -20.77 -4.89
CA GLU A 290 -53.96 -21.24 -4.07
C GLU A 290 -53.68 -21.10 -2.57
N SER A 291 -54.69 -20.72 -1.85
CA SER A 291 -54.66 -20.32 -0.42
C SER A 291 -54.18 -21.41 0.57
N ASP A 292 -54.18 -22.68 0.18
CA ASP A 292 -53.72 -23.78 1.03
C ASP A 292 -52.19 -23.88 1.17
N ASP A 293 -51.44 -23.49 0.17
CA ASP A 293 -49.96 -23.44 0.22
C ASP A 293 -49.40 -22.34 1.15
N LEU A 294 -50.16 -21.28 1.37
CA LEU A 294 -49.77 -20.19 2.27
C LEU A 294 -49.83 -20.56 3.74
N ARG A 295 -50.85 -21.36 4.16
CA ARG A 295 -50.96 -21.80 5.57
C ARG A 295 -49.79 -22.65 6.01
N VAL A 296 -49.27 -23.45 5.09
CA VAL A 296 -48.15 -24.35 5.34
C VAL A 296 -46.81 -23.61 5.43
N GLN A 297 -46.73 -22.43 4.85
CA GLN A 297 -45.50 -21.62 4.80
C GLN A 297 -45.41 -20.53 5.86
N LEU A 298 -46.50 -20.24 6.58
CA LEU A 298 -46.52 -19.18 7.62
C LEU A 298 -46.38 -19.81 9.01
N PHE A 299 -45.64 -19.13 9.89
CA PHE A 299 -45.67 -19.46 11.30
C PHE A 299 -47.10 -19.33 11.87
N GLN A 300 -47.60 -20.38 12.49
CA GLN A 300 -48.90 -20.42 13.08
C GLN A 300 -48.94 -19.66 14.43
N SER A 301 -50.15 -19.42 14.97
CA SER A 301 -50.30 -18.64 16.20
C SER A 301 -49.66 -19.29 17.43
N ASP A 302 -49.71 -20.60 17.56
CA ASP A 302 -49.06 -21.38 18.60
C ASP A 302 -47.53 -21.36 18.46
N GLU A 303 -47.03 -21.40 17.24
CA GLU A 303 -45.59 -21.26 16.95
C GLU A 303 -45.08 -19.86 17.31
N LEU A 304 -45.79 -18.80 16.94
CA LEU A 304 -45.46 -17.42 17.31
C LEU A 304 -45.51 -17.21 18.84
N GLU A 305 -46.42 -17.88 19.55
CA GLU A 305 -46.50 -17.82 21.01
C GLU A 305 -45.26 -18.47 21.64
N ALA A 306 -44.86 -19.65 21.17
CA ALA A 306 -43.65 -20.36 21.62
C ALA A 306 -42.40 -19.54 21.35
N MET A 307 -42.34 -18.85 20.22
CA MET A 307 -41.18 -18.00 19.83
C MET A 307 -40.94 -16.80 20.77
N LYS A 308 -41.92 -16.38 21.58
CA LYS A 308 -41.70 -15.29 22.54
C LYS A 308 -40.61 -15.57 23.57
N GLY A 309 -40.38 -16.82 23.88
CA GLY A 309 -39.33 -17.25 24.80
C GLY A 309 -37.98 -17.58 24.13
N MET A 310 -37.90 -17.51 22.80
CA MET A 310 -36.74 -17.95 22.05
C MET A 310 -35.94 -16.77 21.54
N ASN A 311 -34.61 -16.82 21.70
CA ASN A 311 -33.70 -15.87 21.10
C ASN A 311 -32.29 -16.46 20.97
N TYR A 312 -32.06 -17.20 19.91
CA TYR A 312 -30.76 -17.82 19.63
C TYR A 312 -29.95 -16.91 18.66
N ASN A 313 -29.58 -15.74 19.16
CA ASN A 313 -28.75 -14.80 18.39
C ASN A 313 -27.28 -15.22 18.45
N LEU A 314 -26.78 -15.80 17.37
CA LEU A 314 -25.40 -16.28 17.31
C LEU A 314 -24.40 -15.12 17.18
N LEU A 315 -24.76 -13.99 16.57
CA LEU A 315 -23.86 -12.87 16.46
C LEU A 315 -23.49 -12.30 17.84
N ASP A 316 -24.48 -12.13 18.72
CA ASP A 316 -24.22 -11.65 20.09
C ASP A 316 -23.48 -12.67 20.95
N LYS A 317 -23.67 -13.98 20.67
CA LYS A 317 -23.03 -15.07 21.40
C LYS A 317 -21.55 -15.24 21.03
N GLU A 318 -21.24 -15.15 19.74
CA GLU A 318 -19.92 -15.53 19.20
C GLU A 318 -18.99 -14.32 18.95
N TRP A 319 -19.53 -13.11 19.04
CA TRP A 319 -18.73 -11.91 18.93
C TRP A 319 -18.04 -11.57 20.25
N SER A 320 -16.74 -11.30 20.19
CA SER A 320 -15.97 -10.83 21.34
C SER A 320 -14.91 -9.79 20.92
N ALA A 321 -14.57 -8.89 21.85
CA ALA A 321 -13.43 -8.00 21.65
C ALA A 321 -12.14 -8.82 21.54
N ALA A 322 -11.32 -8.52 20.54
CA ALA A 322 -10.13 -9.27 20.21
C ALA A 322 -8.85 -8.52 20.61
N LEU A 323 -7.86 -9.23 21.13
CA LEU A 323 -6.58 -8.68 21.53
C LEU A 323 -5.69 -8.45 20.31
N THR A 324 -5.03 -7.29 20.28
CA THR A 324 -3.93 -7.01 19.37
C THR A 324 -2.69 -6.63 20.16
N GLN A 325 -1.51 -7.10 19.73
CA GLN A 325 -0.26 -6.72 20.35
C GLN A 325 0.85 -6.54 19.31
N ARG A 326 1.73 -5.56 19.57
CA ARG A 326 2.91 -5.30 18.76
C ARG A 326 4.11 -5.06 19.65
N HIS A 327 5.24 -5.66 19.31
CA HIS A 327 6.52 -5.48 19.96
C HIS A 327 7.59 -5.18 18.91
N SER A 328 8.30 -4.08 19.03
CA SER A 328 9.38 -3.70 18.12
C SER A 328 10.64 -3.38 18.89
N VAL A 329 11.75 -3.95 18.47
CA VAL A 329 13.10 -3.63 18.99
C VAL A 329 13.94 -3.12 17.83
N ASN A 330 14.50 -1.93 17.97
CA ASN A 330 15.32 -1.31 16.95
C ASN A 330 16.66 -0.87 17.55
N ILE A 331 17.73 -1.04 16.78
CA ILE A 331 19.07 -0.56 17.08
C ILE A 331 19.59 0.29 15.92
N SER A 332 20.15 1.44 16.20
CA SER A 332 20.80 2.29 15.20
C SER A 332 22.00 3.00 15.79
N GLY A 333 23.01 3.25 14.95
CA GLY A 333 24.22 3.93 15.38
C GLY A 333 25.25 4.00 14.25
N GLY A 334 26.47 4.44 14.58
CA GLY A 334 27.56 4.41 13.66
C GLY A 334 28.55 5.53 13.82
N THR A 335 29.50 5.56 12.93
CA THR A 335 30.57 6.55 12.81
C THR A 335 30.44 7.27 11.47
N GLU A 336 31.26 8.30 11.23
CA GLU A 336 31.36 8.95 9.92
C GLU A 336 31.72 8.00 8.77
N LYS A 337 32.36 6.86 9.10
CA LYS A 337 32.75 5.86 8.09
C LYS A 337 31.65 4.86 7.77
N ALA A 338 30.86 4.49 8.77
CA ALA A 338 29.77 3.53 8.57
C ALA A 338 28.66 3.75 9.59
N THR A 339 27.42 3.71 9.12
CA THR A 339 26.23 3.72 9.97
C THR A 339 25.44 2.45 9.73
N TYR A 340 24.73 2.00 10.75
CA TYR A 340 23.96 0.78 10.72
C TYR A 340 22.58 0.96 11.36
N PHE A 341 21.66 0.17 10.91
CA PHE A 341 20.32 0.02 11.46
C PHE A 341 19.97 -1.47 11.52
N GLY A 342 19.28 -1.90 12.55
CA GLY A 342 18.68 -3.23 12.67
C GLY A 342 17.37 -3.14 13.44
N GLY A 343 16.38 -3.92 13.03
CA GLY A 343 15.07 -3.97 13.66
C GLY A 343 14.46 -5.36 13.55
N VAL A 344 13.69 -5.73 14.59
CA VAL A 344 12.84 -6.91 14.60
C VAL A 344 11.53 -6.52 15.27
N SER A 345 10.41 -6.90 14.67
CA SER A 345 9.11 -6.70 15.27
C SER A 345 8.22 -7.93 15.18
N TYR A 346 7.34 -8.06 16.14
CA TYR A 346 6.29 -9.08 16.22
C TYR A 346 4.94 -8.39 16.33
N TYR A 347 3.99 -8.85 15.55
CA TYR A 347 2.60 -8.41 15.59
C TYR A 347 1.69 -9.63 15.68
N GLN A 348 0.70 -9.57 16.58
CA GLN A 348 -0.36 -10.57 16.71
C GLN A 348 -1.70 -9.87 16.76
N GLN A 349 -2.69 -10.48 16.11
CA GLN A 349 -4.08 -10.05 16.11
C GLN A 349 -4.97 -11.28 16.20
N GLU A 350 -5.81 -11.32 17.23
CA GLU A 350 -6.86 -12.31 17.38
C GLU A 350 -8.13 -11.89 16.62
N GLY A 351 -8.97 -12.85 16.25
CA GLY A 351 -10.26 -12.59 15.61
C GLY A 351 -11.37 -12.28 16.59
N ASN A 352 -12.32 -11.44 16.18
CA ASN A 352 -13.54 -11.15 16.93
C ASN A 352 -14.54 -12.32 16.89
N ILE A 353 -14.38 -13.25 15.94
CA ILE A 353 -15.29 -14.36 15.69
C ILE A 353 -14.49 -15.66 15.56
N GLY A 354 -14.77 -16.63 16.41
CA GLY A 354 -14.21 -17.97 16.31
C GLY A 354 -12.68 -18.03 16.38
N ARG A 355 -12.13 -19.12 15.84
CA ARG A 355 -10.67 -19.34 15.79
C ARG A 355 -10.08 -18.69 14.55
N LEU A 356 -9.69 -17.47 14.66
CA LEU A 356 -8.98 -16.74 13.60
C LEU A 356 -7.81 -15.96 14.21
N ASP A 357 -6.61 -16.38 13.93
CA ASP A 357 -5.40 -15.77 14.46
C ASP A 357 -4.49 -15.35 13.32
N TYR A 358 -3.89 -14.20 13.49
CA TYR A 358 -2.85 -13.70 12.62
C TYR A 358 -1.63 -13.32 13.42
N ASN A 359 -0.46 -13.79 13.00
CA ASN A 359 0.81 -13.34 13.55
C ASN A 359 1.79 -12.96 12.42
N ARG A 360 2.69 -12.01 12.71
CA ARG A 360 3.70 -11.56 11.76
C ARG A 360 4.98 -11.18 12.46
N TRP A 361 6.09 -11.67 11.92
CA TRP A 361 7.44 -11.23 12.23
C TRP A 361 7.96 -10.37 11.10
N ASN A 362 8.56 -9.23 11.44
CA ASN A 362 9.33 -8.42 10.50
C ASN A 362 10.77 -8.37 10.97
N TYR A 363 11.70 -8.30 10.02
CA TYR A 363 13.11 -8.12 10.29
C TYR A 363 13.73 -7.21 9.24
N ARG A 364 14.66 -6.36 9.69
CA ARG A 364 15.39 -5.45 8.83
C ARG A 364 16.78 -5.16 9.38
N ALA A 365 17.77 -5.14 8.50
CA ALA A 365 19.12 -4.73 8.81
C ALA A 365 19.74 -3.98 7.63
N GLY A 366 20.55 -2.97 7.93
CA GLY A 366 21.20 -2.21 6.87
C GLY A 366 22.47 -1.54 7.36
N VAL A 367 23.40 -1.35 6.41
CA VAL A 367 24.67 -0.66 6.61
C VAL A 367 24.88 0.32 5.46
N ASN A 368 25.23 1.55 5.80
CA ASN A 368 25.71 2.57 4.86
C ASN A 368 27.18 2.85 5.18
N ALA A 369 28.07 2.61 4.21
CA ALA A 369 29.52 2.77 4.38
C ALA A 369 30.10 3.84 3.45
N ASN A 370 30.83 4.78 4.00
CA ASN A 370 31.66 5.71 3.25
C ASN A 370 33.04 5.04 3.03
N ILE A 371 33.19 4.26 1.93
CA ILE A 371 34.42 3.53 1.61
C ILE A 371 35.57 4.49 1.41
N SER A 372 35.28 5.64 0.80
CA SER A 372 36.21 6.76 0.66
C SER A 372 35.45 8.08 0.67
N LYS A 373 36.16 9.20 0.59
CA LYS A 373 35.51 10.52 0.45
C LYS A 373 34.57 10.64 -0.78
N TRP A 374 34.79 9.78 -1.75
CA TRP A 374 34.13 9.82 -3.05
C TRP A 374 33.25 8.62 -3.35
N MET A 375 33.30 7.60 -2.50
CA MET A 375 32.62 6.33 -2.75
C MET A 375 31.82 5.89 -1.54
N LYS A 376 30.51 5.71 -1.76
CA LYS A 376 29.56 5.23 -0.77
C LYS A 376 28.97 3.90 -1.22
N ALA A 377 28.79 3.00 -0.29
CA ALA A 377 28.06 1.74 -0.50
C ALA A 377 26.96 1.60 0.53
N SER A 378 25.84 1.04 0.12
CA SER A 378 24.78 0.63 1.02
C SER A 378 24.37 -0.80 0.74
N LEU A 379 24.03 -1.51 1.81
CA LEU A 379 23.46 -2.84 1.76
C LEU A 379 22.34 -2.92 2.79
N GLN A 380 21.18 -3.42 2.37
CA GLN A 380 20.03 -3.59 3.21
C GLN A 380 19.37 -4.93 2.93
N VAL A 381 18.99 -5.61 3.99
CA VAL A 381 18.17 -6.81 3.98
C VAL A 381 16.92 -6.55 4.79
N SER A 382 15.77 -6.91 4.29
CA SER A 382 14.50 -6.82 5.00
C SER A 382 13.57 -7.96 4.60
N GLY A 383 12.60 -8.24 5.45
CA GLY A 383 11.58 -9.21 5.13
C GLY A 383 10.56 -9.37 6.24
N ASN A 384 9.56 -10.17 5.94
CA ASN A 384 8.54 -10.55 6.90
C ASN A 384 8.13 -12.02 6.72
N TYR A 385 7.59 -12.58 7.78
CA TYR A 385 6.89 -13.87 7.80
C TYR A 385 5.56 -13.67 8.50
N GLY A 386 4.47 -13.93 7.81
CA GLY A 386 3.11 -13.83 8.34
C GLY A 386 2.37 -15.16 8.24
N GLU A 387 1.57 -15.47 9.24
CA GLU A 387 0.77 -16.67 9.30
C GLU A 387 -0.65 -16.35 9.74
N THR A 388 -1.63 -16.88 9.01
CA THR A 388 -3.05 -16.85 9.38
C THR A 388 -3.55 -18.27 9.50
N ASN A 389 -4.18 -18.55 10.61
CA ASN A 389 -4.82 -19.83 10.86
C ASN A 389 -6.30 -19.63 11.14
N LYS A 390 -7.17 -20.32 10.41
CA LYS A 390 -8.63 -20.21 10.55
C LYS A 390 -9.32 -21.51 10.19
N PRO A 391 -10.52 -21.78 10.75
CA PRO A 391 -11.36 -22.87 10.28
C PRO A 391 -11.70 -22.71 8.80
N LYS A 392 -11.80 -23.81 8.09
CA LYS A 392 -12.31 -23.79 6.73
C LYS A 392 -13.83 -23.59 6.76
N ASN A 393 -14.30 -22.50 6.18
CA ASN A 393 -15.72 -22.24 6.11
C ASN A 393 -16.36 -23.03 4.98
N VAL A 394 -17.55 -23.58 5.24
CA VAL A 394 -18.36 -24.37 4.29
C VAL A 394 -18.80 -23.54 3.08
N LYS A 395 -19.15 -22.29 3.32
CA LYS A 395 -19.52 -21.36 2.26
C LYS A 395 -18.25 -20.84 1.59
N GLY A 396 -17.79 -21.57 0.58
CA GLY A 396 -16.63 -21.16 -0.21
C GLY A 396 -16.84 -19.81 -0.84
N GLY A 397 -15.90 -18.91 -0.67
CA GLY A 397 -15.84 -17.67 -1.39
C GLY A 397 -16.05 -16.45 -0.51
N GLY A 398 -15.06 -15.88 -0.03
CA GLY A 398 -15.00 -14.59 0.62
C GLY A 398 -14.61 -14.65 2.08
N SER A 399 -13.92 -13.62 2.50
CA SER A 399 -13.41 -13.46 3.87
C SER A 399 -14.49 -13.33 4.93
N ASP A 400 -15.74 -13.08 4.55
CA ASP A 400 -16.84 -12.72 5.45
C ASP A 400 -17.91 -13.81 5.63
N GLY A 401 -17.68 -15.01 5.10
CA GLY A 401 -18.63 -16.12 5.19
C GLY A 401 -18.98 -16.55 6.62
N ASP A 402 -18.06 -16.36 7.57
CA ASP A 402 -18.32 -16.67 9.00
C ASP A 402 -19.29 -15.64 9.60
N PHE A 403 -19.06 -14.34 9.36
CA PHE A 403 -19.94 -13.27 9.80
C PHE A 403 -21.33 -13.40 9.16
N GLU A 404 -21.37 -13.69 7.88
CA GLU A 404 -22.62 -13.95 7.16
C GLU A 404 -23.37 -15.17 7.76
N SER A 405 -22.66 -16.25 8.11
CA SER A 405 -23.24 -17.41 8.78
C SER A 405 -23.92 -17.06 10.10
N LEU A 406 -23.28 -16.19 10.90
CA LEU A 406 -23.86 -15.76 12.17
C LEU A 406 -25.08 -14.87 11.99
N MET A 407 -25.06 -13.96 11.00
CA MET A 407 -26.19 -13.09 10.70
C MET A 407 -27.39 -13.82 10.08
N LEU A 408 -27.12 -14.86 9.29
CA LEU A 408 -28.18 -15.63 8.63
C LEU A 408 -28.77 -16.73 9.53
N HIS A 409 -28.19 -16.94 10.70
CA HIS A 409 -28.76 -17.89 11.66
C HIS A 409 -30.12 -17.41 12.15
N VAL A 410 -31.11 -18.26 12.11
CA VAL A 410 -32.48 -17.93 12.51
C VAL A 410 -32.65 -17.99 14.03
N PRO A 411 -33.30 -17.00 14.65
CA PRO A 411 -33.30 -16.83 16.09
C PRO A 411 -34.20 -17.84 16.87
N TYR A 412 -34.90 -18.72 16.17
CA TYR A 412 -35.77 -19.76 16.81
C TYR A 412 -35.14 -21.16 16.76
N VAL A 413 -33.96 -21.34 16.23
CA VAL A 413 -33.22 -22.59 16.18
C VAL A 413 -31.96 -22.51 17.05
N PRO A 414 -31.77 -23.39 18.04
CA PRO A 414 -30.50 -23.41 18.78
C PRO A 414 -29.37 -23.91 17.89
N ASP A 415 -28.16 -23.44 18.11
CA ASP A 415 -26.95 -23.86 17.40
C ASP A 415 -26.46 -25.27 17.85
N GLN A 416 -26.68 -25.61 19.11
CA GLN A 416 -26.31 -26.90 19.68
C GLN A 416 -27.30 -27.34 20.76
N VAL A 417 -27.59 -28.61 20.80
CA VAL A 417 -28.44 -29.22 21.81
C VAL A 417 -27.90 -30.61 22.22
N ASN A 418 -27.68 -30.82 23.53
CA ASN A 418 -27.14 -32.06 24.06
C ASN A 418 -25.91 -32.62 23.35
N GLY A 419 -25.02 -31.72 22.86
CA GLY A 419 -23.83 -32.08 22.11
C GLY A 419 -24.02 -32.26 20.61
N TYR A 420 -25.25 -32.21 20.10
CA TYR A 420 -25.54 -32.25 18.66
C TYR A 420 -25.56 -30.86 18.06
N TYR A 421 -24.80 -30.64 16.98
CA TYR A 421 -24.79 -29.41 16.24
C TYR A 421 -25.99 -29.31 15.30
N ILE A 422 -26.85 -28.33 15.53
CA ILE A 422 -28.12 -28.19 14.82
C ILE A 422 -27.91 -27.20 13.66
N PHE A 423 -28.21 -27.60 12.44
CA PHE A 423 -28.28 -26.70 11.34
C PHE A 423 -29.71 -26.29 11.04
N HIS A 424 -29.85 -25.03 10.62
CA HIS A 424 -31.08 -24.59 10.03
C HIS A 424 -30.95 -24.69 8.51
N SER A 425 -31.73 -25.57 7.89
CA SER A 425 -32.08 -25.38 6.51
C SER A 425 -32.95 -24.15 6.48
N GLY A 426 -32.45 -23.01 6.03
CA GLY A 426 -33.28 -21.83 5.85
C GLY A 426 -34.59 -22.26 5.23
N MET A 427 -35.68 -21.57 5.60
CA MET A 427 -36.99 -21.98 5.10
C MET A 427 -36.87 -22.28 3.62
N GLU A 428 -37.14 -23.50 3.27
CA GLU A 428 -36.86 -24.07 1.96
C GLU A 428 -37.32 -23.10 0.89
N ASN A 429 -36.37 -22.54 0.17
CA ASN A 429 -36.71 -21.89 -1.07
C ASN A 429 -37.22 -23.04 -1.96
N ILE A 430 -38.51 -23.14 -2.06
CA ILE A 430 -39.23 -24.21 -2.76
C ILE A 430 -38.76 -24.33 -4.21
N THR A 431 -38.13 -23.26 -4.72
CA THR A 431 -37.66 -23.21 -6.11
C THR A 431 -36.22 -23.72 -6.30
N ASN A 432 -35.37 -23.75 -5.25
CA ASN A 432 -34.02 -24.24 -5.36
C ASN A 432 -33.46 -24.85 -4.05
N PRO A 433 -33.60 -26.18 -3.86
CA PRO A 433 -33.13 -26.88 -2.68
C PRO A 433 -31.61 -26.80 -2.47
N SER A 434 -30.84 -26.38 -3.48
CA SER A 434 -29.38 -26.23 -3.39
C SER A 434 -28.94 -24.96 -2.65
N ASP A 435 -29.83 -23.98 -2.48
CA ASP A 435 -29.52 -22.71 -1.82
C ASP A 435 -29.72 -22.77 -0.29
N GLN A 436 -29.99 -23.92 0.25
CA GLN A 436 -30.10 -24.13 1.68
C GLN A 436 -28.73 -24.00 2.35
N GLN A 437 -28.61 -23.06 3.28
CA GLN A 437 -27.41 -22.87 4.08
C GLN A 437 -27.29 -23.97 5.15
N LYS A 438 -26.84 -25.15 4.75
CA LYS A 438 -26.63 -26.33 5.61
C LYS A 438 -25.31 -26.18 6.33
N SER A 439 -25.18 -25.25 7.28
CA SER A 439 -23.98 -25.09 8.06
C SER A 439 -24.32 -24.87 9.53
N ASN A 440 -23.38 -25.19 10.38
CA ASN A 440 -23.44 -24.86 11.79
C ASN A 440 -22.09 -24.25 12.16
N PHE A 441 -22.10 -23.02 12.66
CA PHE A 441 -20.88 -22.29 12.98
C PHE A 441 -20.04 -23.03 14.01
N ALA A 442 -20.63 -23.47 15.11
CA ALA A 442 -19.93 -24.17 16.19
C ALA A 442 -19.35 -25.52 15.73
N ALA A 443 -20.05 -26.25 14.84
CA ALA A 443 -19.53 -27.48 14.26
C ALA A 443 -18.27 -27.24 13.45
N VAL A 444 -18.25 -26.21 12.62
CA VAL A 444 -17.08 -25.82 11.81
C VAL A 444 -15.93 -25.37 12.71
N GLN A 445 -16.23 -24.60 13.77
CA GLN A 445 -15.21 -24.12 14.72
C GLN A 445 -14.56 -25.27 15.51
N ASN A 446 -15.30 -26.34 15.80
CA ASN A 446 -14.81 -27.48 16.55
C ASN A 446 -14.29 -28.64 15.69
N ALA A 447 -14.49 -28.56 14.36
CA ALA A 447 -13.91 -29.53 13.43
C ALA A 447 -12.39 -29.36 13.29
N SER A 448 -11.73 -30.39 12.76
CA SER A 448 -10.31 -30.36 12.39
C SER A 448 -10.05 -29.56 11.09
N ASP A 449 -11.11 -29.11 10.45
CA ASP A 449 -11.05 -28.38 9.20
C ASP A 449 -10.35 -27.04 9.37
N ASN A 450 -9.38 -26.77 8.50
CA ASN A 450 -8.48 -25.65 8.68
C ASN A 450 -7.99 -25.08 7.35
N VAL A 451 -7.69 -23.78 7.34
CA VAL A 451 -6.94 -23.08 6.30
C VAL A 451 -5.80 -22.34 6.99
N GLU A 452 -4.61 -22.78 6.72
CA GLU A 452 -3.37 -22.13 7.16
C GLU A 452 -2.74 -21.41 5.97
N ASN A 453 -2.55 -20.11 6.09
CA ASN A 453 -1.85 -19.30 5.10
C ASN A 453 -0.54 -18.80 5.68
N GLN A 454 0.57 -19.06 5.01
CA GLN A 454 1.90 -18.57 5.36
C GLN A 454 2.42 -17.72 4.21
N ASN A 455 2.83 -16.47 4.52
CA ASN A 455 3.40 -15.54 3.56
C ASN A 455 4.77 -15.11 4.03
N GLN A 456 5.74 -15.15 3.15
CA GLN A 456 7.11 -14.73 3.43
C GLN A 456 7.61 -13.82 2.32
N ASN A 457 8.15 -12.67 2.71
CA ASN A 457 8.82 -11.76 1.81
C ASN A 457 10.27 -11.58 2.25
N PHE A 458 11.16 -11.50 1.27
CA PHE A 458 12.57 -11.23 1.45
C PHE A 458 13.02 -10.21 0.41
N SER A 459 13.73 -9.17 0.85
CA SER A 459 14.28 -8.14 -0.01
C SER A 459 15.76 -7.92 0.31
N LEU A 460 16.60 -7.87 -0.72
CA LEU A 460 18.00 -7.52 -0.66
C LEU A 460 18.24 -6.31 -1.56
N ASN A 461 18.67 -5.19 -0.98
CA ASN A 461 18.93 -3.94 -1.68
C ASN A 461 20.39 -3.55 -1.51
N GLY A 462 21.05 -3.24 -2.61
CA GLY A 462 22.45 -2.79 -2.61
C GLY A 462 22.66 -1.59 -3.52
N SER A 463 23.52 -0.67 -3.14
CA SER A 463 23.93 0.42 -4.03
C SER A 463 25.38 0.82 -3.84
N LEU A 464 25.98 1.32 -4.92
CA LEU A 464 27.31 1.91 -4.96
C LEU A 464 27.23 3.28 -5.65
N GLU A 465 27.61 4.34 -4.96
CA GLU A 465 27.66 5.71 -5.48
C GLU A 465 29.11 6.20 -5.53
N TYR A 466 29.50 6.78 -6.65
CA TYR A 466 30.77 7.45 -6.83
C TYR A 466 30.55 8.95 -7.13
N ASP A 467 31.17 9.85 -6.34
CA ASP A 467 31.10 11.31 -6.45
C ASP A 467 32.41 11.83 -7.08
N PHE A 468 32.30 12.54 -8.21
CA PHE A 468 33.42 13.15 -8.92
C PHE A 468 33.83 14.51 -8.35
N GLY A 469 33.45 14.82 -7.10
CA GLY A 469 33.71 16.11 -6.42
C GLY A 469 35.20 16.48 -6.27
N TRP A 470 36.13 15.53 -6.46
CA TRP A 470 37.56 15.76 -6.50
C TRP A 470 38.00 16.55 -7.77
N SER A 471 37.23 16.44 -8.85
CA SER A 471 37.54 17.13 -10.11
C SER A 471 36.88 18.51 -10.16
N LYS A 472 37.65 19.55 -10.44
CA LYS A 472 37.14 20.91 -10.62
C LYS A 472 36.06 20.99 -11.71
N TYR A 473 36.21 20.18 -12.76
CA TYR A 473 35.33 20.17 -13.91
C TYR A 473 34.08 19.30 -13.73
N LEU A 474 34.22 18.18 -12.99
CA LEU A 474 33.15 17.20 -12.76
C LEU A 474 32.46 17.37 -11.40
N ARG A 475 32.78 18.43 -10.65
CA ARG A 475 32.18 18.69 -9.34
C ARG A 475 30.65 18.80 -9.46
N GLY A 476 29.95 17.95 -8.72
CA GLY A 476 28.49 17.80 -8.76
C GLY A 476 28.01 16.64 -9.61
N LEU A 477 28.91 15.97 -10.35
CA LEU A 477 28.62 14.72 -11.08
C LEU A 477 28.74 13.52 -10.13
N LYS A 478 27.74 12.65 -10.17
CA LYS A 478 27.71 11.38 -9.43
C LYS A 478 27.23 10.27 -10.35
N VAL A 479 27.75 9.08 -10.11
CA VAL A 479 27.27 7.85 -10.75
C VAL A 479 26.89 6.88 -9.66
N LYS A 480 25.66 6.34 -9.75
CA LYS A 480 25.12 5.36 -8.80
C LYS A 480 24.67 4.12 -9.54
N ALA A 481 25.13 2.96 -9.10
CA ALA A 481 24.58 1.67 -9.49
C ALA A 481 23.81 1.10 -8.31
N SER A 482 22.60 0.62 -8.53
CA SER A 482 21.76 -0.01 -7.51
C SER A 482 21.14 -1.30 -8.01
N TYR A 483 20.92 -2.21 -7.09
CA TYR A 483 20.33 -3.52 -7.33
C TYR A 483 19.37 -3.88 -6.20
N SER A 484 18.20 -4.35 -6.56
CA SER A 484 17.22 -4.92 -5.64
C SER A 484 16.82 -6.31 -6.10
N LYS A 485 16.72 -7.23 -5.17
CA LYS A 485 16.18 -8.57 -5.35
C LYS A 485 15.06 -8.79 -4.35
N ASN A 486 13.86 -9.11 -4.83
CA ASN A 486 12.70 -9.41 -4.01
C ASN A 486 12.25 -10.85 -4.28
N ILE A 487 11.98 -11.58 -3.22
CA ILE A 487 11.42 -12.93 -3.26
C ILE A 487 10.22 -12.95 -2.34
N SER A 488 9.06 -13.30 -2.88
CA SER A 488 7.82 -13.49 -2.12
C SER A 488 7.36 -14.93 -2.30
N THR A 489 7.02 -15.59 -1.21
CA THR A 489 6.48 -16.95 -1.22
C THR A 489 5.20 -16.99 -0.41
N GLY A 490 4.18 -17.65 -0.93
CA GLY A 490 2.97 -17.96 -0.24
C GLY A 490 2.76 -19.47 -0.19
N LYS A 491 2.26 -19.96 0.94
CA LYS A 491 1.87 -21.36 1.11
C LYS A 491 0.50 -21.39 1.77
N THR A 492 -0.41 -22.14 1.20
CA THR A 492 -1.74 -22.39 1.78
C THR A 492 -1.93 -23.88 1.95
N ASN A 493 -2.24 -24.29 3.16
CA ASN A 493 -2.69 -25.63 3.48
C ASN A 493 -4.17 -25.57 3.79
N THR A 494 -4.96 -26.43 3.16
CA THR A 494 -6.41 -26.48 3.35
C THR A 494 -6.81 -27.91 3.67
N ILE A 495 -7.54 -28.10 4.75
CA ILE A 495 -8.18 -29.37 5.11
C ILE A 495 -9.66 -29.11 5.20
N GLY A 496 -10.45 -29.89 4.50
CA GLY A 496 -11.90 -29.92 4.63
C GLY A 496 -12.37 -31.34 4.64
N THR A 497 -13.15 -31.69 5.64
CA THR A 497 -13.68 -33.03 5.85
C THR A 497 -15.21 -33.02 5.73
N LYS A 498 -15.81 -34.12 6.05
CA LYS A 498 -17.23 -34.23 6.25
C LYS A 498 -17.52 -34.04 7.74
N ILE A 499 -18.52 -33.22 8.08
CA ILE A 499 -18.88 -32.87 9.44
C ILE A 499 -20.32 -33.28 9.69
N ASP A 500 -20.55 -34.02 10.75
CA ASP A 500 -21.90 -34.39 11.15
C ASP A 500 -22.64 -33.21 11.77
N VAL A 501 -23.77 -32.83 11.18
CA VAL A 501 -24.70 -31.83 11.68
C VAL A 501 -26.11 -32.41 11.67
N TYR A 502 -26.98 -31.86 12.48
CA TYR A 502 -28.29 -32.45 12.69
C TYR A 502 -29.39 -31.48 12.34
N ARG A 503 -30.41 -31.96 11.63
CA ARG A 503 -31.62 -31.22 11.38
C ARG A 503 -32.66 -31.59 12.44
N LEU A 504 -33.27 -30.59 13.05
CA LEU A 504 -34.44 -30.81 13.88
C LEU A 504 -35.64 -31.16 13.00
N ILE A 505 -36.33 -32.24 13.34
CA ILE A 505 -37.50 -32.68 12.61
C ILE A 505 -38.68 -31.85 13.10
N SER A 506 -39.27 -31.07 12.21
CA SER A 506 -40.40 -30.20 12.54
C SER A 506 -41.70 -30.93 12.71
N ARG A 507 -42.60 -30.34 13.49
CA ARG A 507 -43.94 -30.85 13.77
C ARG A 507 -44.83 -30.82 12.52
N GLY A 508 -45.55 -31.91 12.25
CA GLY A 508 -46.62 -31.89 11.28
C GLY A 508 -46.25 -32.01 9.79
N GLY A 509 -45.11 -32.61 9.46
CA GLY A 509 -44.75 -32.82 8.06
C GLY A 509 -44.24 -31.55 7.37
N SER A 510 -44.52 -31.34 6.09
CA SER A 510 -43.93 -30.28 5.27
C SER A 510 -44.33 -28.83 5.61
N GLY A 511 -45.01 -28.56 6.70
CA GLY A 511 -45.49 -27.21 7.03
C GLY A 511 -45.26 -26.72 8.45
N GLY A 512 -44.67 -27.56 9.33
CA GLY A 512 -44.36 -27.11 10.68
C GLY A 512 -42.97 -26.50 10.76
N HIS A 513 -42.79 -25.42 11.49
CA HIS A 513 -41.54 -24.75 11.66
C HIS A 513 -40.89 -25.00 13.02
N LEU A 514 -41.68 -25.36 14.03
CA LEU A 514 -41.26 -25.74 15.34
C LEU A 514 -41.16 -27.29 15.48
N TYR A 515 -40.47 -27.71 16.50
CA TYR A 515 -40.13 -29.11 16.74
C TYR A 515 -41.30 -29.95 17.22
N VAL A 516 -41.19 -31.27 17.14
CA VAL A 516 -42.19 -32.21 17.63
C VAL A 516 -42.14 -32.27 19.17
N GLY A 517 -43.30 -31.97 19.83
CA GLY A 517 -43.50 -32.07 21.25
C GLY A 517 -43.19 -30.84 22.11
N ASP A 518 -43.73 -30.83 23.34
CA ASP A 518 -43.54 -29.73 24.28
C ASP A 518 -42.15 -29.77 24.94
N GLU A 519 -41.53 -30.93 25.00
CA GLU A 519 -40.12 -31.13 25.36
C GLU A 519 -39.41 -31.74 24.16
N ILE A 520 -38.29 -31.12 23.77
CA ILE A 520 -37.48 -31.61 22.67
C ILE A 520 -36.75 -32.87 23.13
N GLU A 521 -37.34 -34.05 22.91
CA GLU A 521 -36.64 -35.31 23.07
C GLU A 521 -35.68 -35.53 21.91
N TYR A 522 -34.39 -35.49 22.19
CA TYR A 522 -33.35 -35.72 21.19
C TYR A 522 -33.14 -37.20 20.93
N ASN A 523 -33.83 -37.73 19.99
CA ASN A 523 -33.72 -39.09 19.53
C ASN A 523 -33.79 -39.17 17.99
N ALA A 524 -33.66 -40.37 17.44
CA ALA A 524 -33.69 -40.56 15.98
C ALA A 524 -35.00 -40.13 15.30
N ASN A 525 -36.07 -39.85 16.06
CA ASN A 525 -37.34 -39.36 15.54
C ASN A 525 -37.42 -37.83 15.53
N THR A 526 -36.54 -37.16 16.23
CA THR A 526 -36.50 -35.69 16.34
C THR A 526 -35.30 -35.05 15.67
N LEU A 527 -34.23 -35.85 15.44
CA LEU A 527 -32.97 -35.42 14.81
C LEU A 527 -32.70 -36.21 13.54
N GLY A 528 -32.57 -35.51 12.41
CA GLY A 528 -32.10 -36.09 11.17
C GLY A 528 -30.62 -35.80 10.96
N LEU A 529 -29.77 -36.82 10.88
CA LEU A 529 -28.36 -36.67 10.58
C LEU A 529 -28.19 -36.15 9.16
N TYR A 530 -27.29 -35.14 9.01
CA TYR A 530 -26.82 -34.64 7.77
C TYR A 530 -25.28 -34.55 7.78
N GLU A 531 -24.66 -35.17 6.82
CA GLU A 531 -23.23 -35.08 6.61
C GLU A 531 -22.91 -33.83 5.78
N LEU A 532 -22.38 -32.80 6.44
CA LEU A 532 -21.98 -31.56 5.82
C LEU A 532 -20.65 -31.77 5.11
N ASN A 533 -20.62 -31.66 3.79
CA ASN A 533 -19.41 -31.73 3.02
C ASN A 533 -18.70 -30.39 3.02
N ASN A 534 -17.64 -30.27 3.82
CA ASN A 534 -16.79 -29.08 3.87
C ASN A 534 -15.63 -29.16 2.85
N GLY A 535 -15.96 -29.57 1.61
CA GLY A 535 -15.03 -29.72 0.50
C GLY A 535 -14.33 -31.07 0.44
N ASN A 536 -14.38 -31.86 1.52
CA ASN A 536 -13.83 -33.20 1.61
C ASN A 536 -12.51 -33.38 0.84
N SER A 537 -11.56 -32.50 1.10
CA SER A 537 -10.30 -32.41 0.35
C SER A 537 -9.15 -31.91 1.19
N LEU A 538 -7.98 -32.42 0.90
CA LEU A 538 -6.71 -31.89 1.32
C LEU A 538 -6.12 -31.08 0.16
N GLY A 539 -5.96 -29.77 0.36
CA GLY A 539 -5.40 -28.87 -0.64
C GLY A 539 -4.06 -28.28 -0.18
N ARG A 540 -3.14 -28.14 -1.11
CA ARG A 540 -1.89 -27.41 -0.91
C ARG A 540 -1.64 -26.49 -2.09
N SER A 541 -1.44 -25.20 -1.81
CA SER A 541 -1.04 -24.21 -2.79
C SER A 541 0.30 -23.64 -2.38
N MET A 542 1.19 -23.47 -3.34
CA MET A 542 2.47 -22.79 -3.17
C MET A 542 2.65 -21.82 -4.32
N ASN A 543 2.88 -20.57 -4.01
CA ASN A 543 3.25 -19.58 -5.01
C ASN A 543 4.60 -18.95 -4.67
N ARG A 544 5.32 -18.53 -5.70
CA ARG A 544 6.59 -17.83 -5.58
C ARG A 544 6.64 -16.72 -6.62
N SER A 545 6.97 -15.53 -6.16
CA SER A 545 7.32 -14.41 -7.02
C SER A 545 8.79 -14.07 -6.80
N ASP A 546 9.52 -13.96 -7.86
CA ASP A 546 10.95 -13.64 -7.86
C ASP A 546 11.16 -12.44 -8.79
N SER A 547 11.66 -11.34 -8.27
CA SER A 547 11.87 -10.14 -9.06
C SER A 547 13.19 -9.47 -8.75
N TYR A 548 13.75 -8.79 -9.75
CA TYR A 548 14.89 -7.91 -9.53
C TYR A 548 14.73 -6.59 -10.28
N GLN A 549 15.40 -5.57 -9.77
CA GLN A 549 15.53 -4.26 -10.39
C GLN A 549 17.00 -3.83 -10.34
N MET A 550 17.50 -3.32 -11.45
CA MET A 550 18.85 -2.76 -11.58
C MET A 550 18.74 -1.35 -12.14
N ASN A 551 19.41 -0.38 -11.51
CA ASN A 551 19.45 0.99 -11.98
C ASN A 551 20.91 1.44 -12.13
N LEU A 552 21.21 2.12 -13.22
CA LEU A 552 22.45 2.86 -13.41
C LEU A 552 22.10 4.33 -13.64
N THR A 553 22.39 5.17 -12.64
CA THR A 553 22.00 6.58 -12.63
C THR A 553 23.24 7.47 -12.68
N VAL A 554 23.26 8.39 -13.62
CA VAL A 554 24.23 9.49 -13.70
C VAL A 554 23.50 10.78 -13.35
N SER A 555 23.96 11.49 -12.32
CA SER A 555 23.33 12.73 -11.85
C SER A 555 24.34 13.85 -11.75
N TYR A 556 23.88 15.06 -12.03
CA TYR A 556 24.66 16.28 -11.90
C TYR A 556 23.84 17.32 -11.17
N ALA A 557 24.40 17.98 -10.16
CA ALA A 557 23.74 19.05 -9.44
C ALA A 557 24.75 20.17 -9.08
N ARG A 558 24.43 21.43 -9.43
CA ARG A 558 25.32 22.54 -9.14
C ARG A 558 24.60 23.87 -9.04
N GLN A 559 25.07 24.69 -8.10
CA GLN A 559 24.66 26.07 -7.94
C GLN A 559 25.63 27.03 -8.68
N PHE A 560 25.09 27.90 -9.53
CA PHE A 560 25.82 28.96 -10.26
C PHE A 560 25.24 30.31 -9.87
N GLY A 561 25.74 30.92 -8.82
CA GLY A 561 25.17 32.15 -8.28
C GLY A 561 23.70 31.92 -7.85
N LYS A 562 22.77 32.61 -8.56
CA LYS A 562 21.34 32.46 -8.32
C LYS A 562 20.69 31.31 -9.11
N HIS A 563 21.43 30.68 -10.02
CA HIS A 563 20.92 29.58 -10.84
C HIS A 563 21.29 28.24 -10.21
N TYR A 564 20.32 27.42 -9.93
CA TYR A 564 20.52 26.03 -9.59
C TYR A 564 20.10 25.14 -10.74
N VAL A 565 20.96 24.25 -11.15
CA VAL A 565 20.69 23.27 -12.21
C VAL A 565 20.97 21.87 -11.65
N SER A 566 20.02 20.97 -11.81
CA SER A 566 20.27 19.55 -11.60
C SER A 566 19.67 18.75 -12.76
N GLY A 567 20.37 17.68 -13.11
CA GLY A 567 19.93 16.75 -14.14
C GLY A 567 20.30 15.33 -13.75
N LEU A 568 19.53 14.37 -14.22
CA LEU A 568 19.87 12.97 -14.12
C LEU A 568 19.50 12.24 -15.42
N PHE A 569 20.23 11.18 -15.65
CA PHE A 569 19.90 10.16 -16.63
C PHE A 569 20.02 8.79 -15.95
N SER A 570 19.00 7.95 -16.08
CA SER A 570 18.98 6.62 -15.49
C SER A 570 18.56 5.57 -16.52
N ILE A 571 19.19 4.42 -16.45
CA ILE A 571 18.78 3.20 -17.14
C ILE A 571 18.29 2.25 -16.06
N GLU A 572 17.07 1.78 -16.22
CA GLU A 572 16.43 0.82 -15.31
C GLU A 572 16.10 -0.45 -16.07
N LYS A 573 16.44 -1.59 -15.49
CA LYS A 573 16.02 -2.92 -15.94
C LYS A 573 15.32 -3.62 -14.79
N ALA A 574 14.12 -4.13 -15.04
CA ALA A 574 13.36 -4.92 -14.08
C ALA A 574 12.82 -6.18 -14.75
N GLU A 575 12.90 -7.30 -14.05
CA GLU A 575 12.29 -8.57 -14.46
C GLU A 575 11.60 -9.19 -13.26
N SER A 576 10.51 -9.89 -13.54
CA SER A 576 9.79 -10.67 -12.53
C SER A 576 9.33 -12.00 -13.11
N GLU A 577 9.38 -13.02 -12.29
CA GLU A 577 8.87 -14.36 -12.53
C GLU A 577 7.87 -14.71 -11.42
N TRP A 578 6.78 -15.31 -11.78
CA TRP A 578 5.77 -15.80 -10.87
C TRP A 578 5.45 -17.26 -11.21
N GLU A 579 5.43 -18.07 -10.18
CA GLU A 579 5.10 -19.50 -10.27
C GLU A 579 4.01 -19.84 -9.26
N ASP A 580 3.12 -20.73 -9.61
CA ASP A 580 2.03 -21.23 -8.78
C ASP A 580 1.86 -22.73 -8.96
N LEU A 581 1.83 -23.45 -7.86
CA LEU A 581 1.61 -24.89 -7.80
C LEU A 581 0.46 -25.19 -6.85
N ASN A 582 -0.61 -25.76 -7.38
CA ASN A 582 -1.78 -26.18 -6.60
C ASN A 582 -1.98 -27.67 -6.71
N GLY A 583 -2.13 -28.33 -5.57
CA GLY A 583 -2.44 -29.76 -5.49
C GLY A 583 -3.62 -30.02 -4.55
N SER A 584 -4.48 -30.93 -4.91
CA SER A 584 -5.56 -31.39 -4.03
C SER A 584 -5.78 -32.89 -4.13
N LEU A 585 -6.14 -33.49 -2.99
CA LEU A 585 -6.56 -34.87 -2.84
C LEU A 585 -7.96 -34.87 -2.21
N THR A 586 -8.84 -35.77 -2.62
CA THR A 586 -10.17 -35.96 -2.00
C THR A 586 -10.13 -36.98 -0.87
N ASP A 587 -11.16 -36.98 -0.05
CA ASP A 587 -11.38 -37.93 1.06
C ASP A 587 -10.26 -37.99 2.12
N PRO A 588 -9.86 -36.84 2.73
CA PRO A 588 -8.94 -36.89 3.85
C PRO A 588 -9.58 -37.50 5.10
N LEU A 589 -8.82 -38.26 5.83
CA LEU A 589 -9.25 -38.80 7.14
C LEU A 589 -9.30 -37.65 8.18
N PRO A 590 -10.39 -37.47 8.94
CA PRO A 590 -10.64 -36.29 9.79
C PRO A 590 -9.65 -36.07 10.92
N PHE A 591 -8.93 -37.13 11.34
CA PHE A 591 -8.09 -37.15 12.56
C PHE A 591 -6.57 -37.02 12.28
N THR A 592 -6.18 -36.63 11.08
CA THR A 592 -4.78 -36.77 10.63
C THR A 592 -4.08 -35.47 10.23
N ASP A 593 -4.58 -34.32 10.64
CA ASP A 593 -3.96 -33.00 10.42
C ASP A 593 -3.46 -32.75 8.98
N GLY A 594 -4.16 -33.33 8.00
CA GLY A 594 -3.87 -33.09 6.58
C GLY A 594 -2.57 -33.68 6.05
N GLN A 595 -2.08 -34.76 6.63
CA GLN A 595 -1.00 -35.53 6.03
C GLN A 595 -1.51 -36.26 4.78
N SER A 596 -0.76 -36.22 3.70
CA SER A 596 -1.17 -36.89 2.43
C SER A 596 -1.30 -38.40 2.54
N SER A 597 -0.61 -39.02 3.51
CA SER A 597 -0.75 -40.45 3.85
C SER A 597 -2.09 -40.80 4.48
N SER A 598 -2.89 -39.80 4.84
CA SER A 598 -4.20 -39.96 5.49
C SER A 598 -5.36 -39.83 4.50
N VAL A 599 -5.15 -40.06 3.25
CA VAL A 599 -6.19 -40.06 2.22
C VAL A 599 -6.46 -41.48 1.80
N ASP A 600 -7.73 -41.88 1.76
CA ASP A 600 -8.11 -43.18 1.22
C ASP A 600 -8.10 -43.15 -0.32
N SER A 601 -6.99 -43.59 -0.91
CA SER A 601 -6.85 -43.66 -2.37
C SER A 601 -7.74 -44.69 -3.06
N ASN A 602 -8.43 -45.55 -2.26
CA ASN A 602 -9.36 -46.52 -2.79
C ASN A 602 -10.83 -46.10 -2.63
N ALA A 603 -11.07 -44.93 -2.03
CA ALA A 603 -12.43 -44.42 -1.87
C ALA A 603 -13.09 -44.18 -3.24
N GLU A 604 -14.37 -44.47 -3.31
CA GLU A 604 -15.17 -44.15 -4.51
C GLU A 604 -15.18 -42.60 -4.71
N GLY A 605 -14.73 -42.14 -5.86
CA GLY A 605 -14.63 -40.72 -6.16
C GLY A 605 -13.29 -40.08 -5.76
N PHE A 606 -12.30 -40.87 -5.32
CA PHE A 606 -10.96 -40.36 -5.11
C PHE A 606 -10.44 -39.62 -6.36
N ALA A 607 -9.98 -38.41 -6.18
CA ALA A 607 -9.38 -37.62 -7.23
C ALA A 607 -8.10 -36.91 -6.73
N GLN A 608 -7.11 -36.90 -7.57
CA GLN A 608 -5.91 -36.11 -7.40
C GLN A 608 -5.82 -35.07 -8.50
N THR A 609 -5.67 -33.82 -8.14
CA THR A 609 -5.53 -32.73 -9.08
C THR A 609 -4.24 -31.97 -8.81
N VAL A 610 -3.48 -31.69 -9.85
CA VAL A 610 -2.31 -30.82 -9.77
C VAL A 610 -2.37 -29.82 -10.91
N THR A 611 -2.23 -28.55 -10.59
CA THR A 611 -2.10 -27.46 -11.57
C THR A 611 -0.88 -26.64 -11.26
N PHE A 612 -0.23 -26.15 -12.29
CA PHE A 612 0.87 -25.20 -12.14
C PHE A 612 0.76 -24.13 -13.22
N ASN A 613 1.15 -22.92 -12.85
CA ASN A 613 1.23 -21.79 -13.76
C ASN A 613 2.58 -21.11 -13.58
N ARG A 614 3.08 -20.50 -14.64
CA ARG A 614 4.29 -19.69 -14.64
C ARG A 614 4.10 -18.49 -15.55
N SER A 615 4.51 -17.34 -15.11
CA SER A 615 4.53 -16.13 -15.92
C SER A 615 5.82 -15.34 -15.69
N GLU A 616 6.29 -14.70 -16.74
CA GLU A 616 7.47 -13.84 -16.71
C GLU A 616 7.11 -12.47 -17.28
N SER A 617 7.72 -11.42 -16.75
CA SER A 617 7.60 -10.09 -17.30
C SER A 617 8.94 -9.35 -17.21
N GLY A 618 9.19 -8.46 -18.19
CA GLY A 618 10.41 -7.67 -18.23
C GLY A 618 10.13 -6.24 -18.69
N MET A 619 10.89 -5.30 -18.14
CA MET A 619 10.83 -3.89 -18.47
C MET A 619 12.24 -3.31 -18.60
N LEU A 620 12.43 -2.47 -19.60
CA LEU A 620 13.63 -1.65 -19.77
C LEU A 620 13.22 -0.19 -19.92
N SER A 621 13.85 0.69 -19.15
CA SER A 621 13.46 2.10 -19.09
C SER A 621 14.66 3.02 -19.20
N TYR A 622 14.46 4.16 -19.89
CA TYR A 622 15.37 5.29 -19.93
C TYR A 622 14.68 6.49 -19.31
N VAL A 623 15.32 7.12 -18.33
CA VAL A 623 14.76 8.26 -17.61
C VAL A 623 15.72 9.43 -17.69
N GLY A 624 15.25 10.56 -18.20
CA GLY A 624 15.95 11.84 -18.20
C GLY A 624 15.16 12.88 -17.43
N ARG A 625 15.78 13.59 -16.48
CA ARG A 625 15.15 14.66 -15.69
C ARG A 625 16.08 15.85 -15.59
N VAL A 626 15.52 17.04 -15.72
CA VAL A 626 16.23 18.32 -15.55
C VAL A 626 15.40 19.22 -14.66
N ASN A 627 16.02 19.71 -13.58
CA ASN A 627 15.44 20.73 -12.71
C ASN A 627 16.26 22.01 -12.81
N TYR A 628 15.56 23.13 -12.87
CA TYR A 628 16.14 24.47 -12.87
C TYR A 628 15.42 25.34 -11.85
N SER A 629 16.19 26.05 -11.02
CA SER A 629 15.64 27.13 -10.20
C SER A 629 16.47 28.39 -10.32
N TYR A 630 15.77 29.53 -10.31
CA TYR A 630 16.38 30.85 -10.26
C TYR A 630 16.01 31.53 -8.94
N ASP A 631 17.04 31.82 -8.12
CA ASP A 631 16.93 32.48 -6.80
C ASP A 631 15.95 31.75 -5.84
N ASP A 632 15.74 30.44 -6.03
CA ASP A 632 14.74 29.58 -5.36
C ASP A 632 13.30 30.13 -5.46
N LYS A 633 13.03 30.99 -6.46
CA LYS A 633 11.73 31.62 -6.69
C LYS A 633 11.01 31.09 -7.92
N TYR A 634 11.73 30.99 -9.04
CA TYR A 634 11.20 30.44 -10.28
C TYR A 634 11.72 29.05 -10.46
N LEU A 635 10.81 28.11 -10.48
CA LEU A 635 11.09 26.69 -10.47
C LEU A 635 10.59 26.08 -11.78
N PHE A 636 11.40 25.23 -12.39
CA PHE A 636 11.02 24.49 -13.59
C PHE A 636 11.60 23.08 -13.53
N GLU A 637 10.78 22.12 -13.92
CA GLU A 637 11.18 20.72 -14.07
C GLU A 637 10.71 20.19 -15.42
N PHE A 638 11.58 19.47 -16.10
CA PHE A 638 11.25 18.68 -17.28
C PHE A 638 11.75 17.27 -17.11
N MET A 639 10.92 16.31 -17.49
CA MET A 639 11.26 14.90 -17.46
C MET A 639 10.77 14.21 -18.72
N LEU A 640 11.58 13.29 -19.22
CA LEU A 640 11.23 12.36 -20.29
C LEU A 640 11.56 10.95 -19.85
N ARG A 641 10.58 10.09 -19.89
CA ARG A 641 10.76 8.67 -19.67
C ARG A 641 10.34 7.87 -20.89
N SER A 642 11.10 6.85 -21.24
CA SER A 642 10.77 5.88 -22.27
C SER A 642 10.86 4.48 -21.69
N ASP A 643 9.76 3.76 -21.74
CA ASP A 643 9.63 2.41 -21.18
C ASP A 643 9.35 1.39 -22.29
N ALA A 644 10.02 0.25 -22.22
CA ALA A 644 9.72 -0.93 -23.04
C ALA A 644 9.17 -2.04 -22.17
N SER A 645 8.04 -2.60 -22.55
CA SER A 645 7.41 -3.75 -21.87
C SER A 645 7.36 -4.96 -22.79
N ALA A 646 7.80 -6.10 -22.27
CA ALA A 646 7.77 -7.38 -22.99
C ALA A 646 6.35 -7.94 -23.22
N LYS A 647 5.33 -7.33 -22.63
CA LYS A 647 3.93 -7.77 -22.78
C LYS A 647 3.34 -7.44 -24.15
N PHE A 648 3.83 -6.39 -24.80
CA PHE A 648 3.35 -5.94 -26.10
C PHE A 648 4.05 -6.64 -27.27
N ALA A 649 3.50 -6.49 -28.46
CA ALA A 649 4.17 -6.89 -29.70
C ALA A 649 5.44 -6.07 -29.94
N PRO A 650 6.46 -6.58 -30.65
CA PRO A 650 7.72 -5.91 -30.86
C PRO A 650 7.62 -4.46 -31.39
N GLN A 651 6.65 -4.18 -32.25
CA GLN A 651 6.41 -2.85 -32.79
C GLN A 651 5.86 -1.86 -31.77
N ASN A 652 5.26 -2.34 -30.65
CA ASN A 652 4.59 -1.55 -29.62
C ASN A 652 5.31 -1.60 -28.27
N TYR A 653 6.52 -2.18 -28.18
CA TYR A 653 7.26 -2.28 -26.93
C TYR A 653 7.45 -0.93 -26.23
N TRP A 654 7.80 0.09 -27.01
CA TRP A 654 8.24 1.37 -26.47
C TRP A 654 7.10 2.38 -26.34
N GLY A 655 6.95 2.91 -25.09
CA GLY A 655 6.14 4.09 -24.80
C GLY A 655 7.02 5.28 -24.43
N MET A 656 6.58 6.51 -24.73
CA MET A 656 7.24 7.75 -24.36
C MET A 656 6.32 8.61 -23.50
N PHE A 657 6.83 9.05 -22.35
CA PHE A 657 6.06 9.69 -21.29
C PHE A 657 6.75 10.98 -20.82
N PRO A 658 6.53 12.10 -21.53
CA PRO A 658 7.04 13.41 -21.12
C PRO A 658 6.21 14.01 -20.00
N SER A 659 6.87 14.76 -19.11
CA SER A 659 6.19 15.61 -18.12
C SER A 659 6.97 16.89 -17.87
N TRP A 660 6.26 17.96 -17.48
CA TRP A 660 6.85 19.22 -17.08
C TRP A 660 6.04 19.86 -15.96
N SER A 661 6.71 20.63 -15.14
CA SER A 661 6.09 21.41 -14.10
C SER A 661 6.82 22.72 -13.87
N ALA A 662 6.09 23.71 -13.38
CA ALA A 662 6.63 25.03 -13.06
C ALA A 662 6.05 25.52 -11.74
N GLY A 663 6.83 26.36 -11.04
CA GLY A 663 6.42 26.97 -9.79
C GLY A 663 6.98 28.36 -9.61
N TRP A 664 6.22 29.20 -8.91
CA TRP A 664 6.63 30.55 -8.56
C TRP A 664 6.38 30.84 -7.10
N VAL A 665 7.44 31.10 -6.34
CA VAL A 665 7.40 31.47 -4.94
C VAL A 665 7.22 32.99 -4.84
N ILE A 666 5.96 33.40 -4.82
CA ILE A 666 5.56 34.82 -4.82
C ILE A 666 5.99 35.54 -3.55
N SER A 667 5.91 34.85 -2.41
CA SER A 667 6.27 35.43 -1.10
C SER A 667 7.72 35.87 -0.97
N ASP A 668 8.60 35.41 -1.86
CA ASP A 668 10.03 35.79 -1.85
C ASP A 668 10.35 36.91 -2.83
N GLU A 669 9.36 37.45 -3.52
CA GLU A 669 9.54 38.61 -4.35
C GLU A 669 9.78 39.88 -3.53
N LYS A 670 10.61 40.76 -4.03
CA LYS A 670 11.00 42.00 -3.36
C LYS A 670 9.84 42.95 -3.07
N TRP A 671 8.79 42.88 -3.89
CA TRP A 671 7.57 43.68 -3.76
C TRP A 671 6.53 43.07 -2.81
N PHE A 672 6.71 41.80 -2.41
CA PHE A 672 5.76 41.11 -1.54
C PHE A 672 6.05 41.46 -0.07
N ASP A 673 5.12 42.12 0.58
CA ASP A 673 5.23 42.52 1.97
C ASP A 673 4.52 41.49 2.90
N LYS A 674 5.32 40.62 3.53
CA LYS A 674 4.84 39.55 4.43
C LYS A 674 4.16 40.11 5.70
N ASP A 675 4.66 41.23 6.21
CA ASP A 675 4.12 41.84 7.43
C ASP A 675 2.75 42.47 7.17
N LYS A 676 2.56 43.07 6.02
CA LYS A 676 1.31 43.68 5.60
C LYS A 676 0.26 42.65 5.24
N THR A 677 0.65 41.63 4.50
CA THR A 677 -0.27 40.57 4.00
C THR A 677 -0.58 39.52 5.04
N LYS A 678 0.28 39.36 6.07
CA LYS A 678 0.26 38.25 7.04
C LYS A 678 0.43 36.88 6.40
N ILE A 679 0.93 36.84 5.17
CA ILE A 679 1.24 35.62 4.42
C ILE A 679 2.76 35.41 4.51
N ASP A 680 3.18 34.36 5.17
CA ASP A 680 4.60 34.04 5.36
C ASP A 680 5.19 33.33 4.14
N PHE A 681 4.38 32.49 3.50
CA PHE A 681 4.72 31.75 2.30
C PHE A 681 3.56 31.71 1.32
N LEU A 682 3.83 31.94 0.05
CA LEU A 682 2.88 31.83 -1.05
C LEU A 682 3.62 31.30 -2.28
N LYS A 683 3.20 30.14 -2.76
CA LYS A 683 3.70 29.52 -3.99
C LYS A 683 2.52 29.09 -4.86
N ILE A 684 2.59 29.37 -6.14
CA ILE A 684 1.72 28.79 -7.16
C ILE A 684 2.52 27.77 -7.98
N ARG A 685 1.88 26.70 -8.38
CA ARG A 685 2.52 25.63 -9.16
C ARG A 685 1.55 25.03 -10.16
N GLY A 686 2.10 24.54 -11.25
CA GLY A 686 1.35 23.80 -12.26
C GLY A 686 2.19 22.67 -12.83
N SER A 687 1.56 21.55 -13.10
CA SER A 687 2.19 20.38 -13.70
C SER A 687 1.31 19.75 -14.78
N PHE A 688 1.97 19.18 -15.78
CA PHE A 688 1.36 18.37 -16.81
C PHE A 688 2.27 17.19 -17.12
N GLY A 689 1.70 16.02 -17.34
CA GLY A 689 2.47 14.85 -17.72
C GLY A 689 1.61 13.77 -18.38
N ILE A 690 2.27 12.97 -19.19
CA ILE A 690 1.70 11.77 -19.79
C ILE A 690 2.31 10.57 -19.07
N LEU A 691 1.45 9.69 -18.57
CA LEU A 691 1.84 8.42 -17.96
C LEU A 691 1.25 7.29 -18.77
N GLY A 692 1.98 6.17 -18.87
CA GLY A 692 1.49 4.98 -19.53
C GLY A 692 1.06 3.91 -18.55
N LYS A 693 0.47 2.83 -19.08
CA LYS A 693 0.19 1.59 -18.36
C LYS A 693 0.37 0.39 -19.28
N ASP A 694 0.98 -0.67 -18.73
CA ASP A 694 1.15 -1.97 -19.39
C ASP A 694 0.29 -3.06 -18.73
N ASN A 695 -0.89 -2.68 -18.24
CA ASN A 695 -1.76 -3.57 -17.50
C ASN A 695 -2.57 -4.48 -18.42
N VAL A 696 -1.85 -5.28 -19.18
CA VAL A 696 -2.39 -6.29 -20.09
C VAL A 696 -1.69 -7.63 -19.82
N ASN A 697 -2.33 -8.73 -20.18
CA ASN A 697 -1.64 -10.02 -20.19
C ASN A 697 -0.59 -10.07 -21.29
N ALA A 698 0.48 -10.79 -21.05
CA ALA A 698 1.44 -11.10 -22.10
C ALA A 698 0.80 -11.98 -23.19
N TRP A 699 1.32 -11.88 -24.42
CA TRP A 699 0.94 -12.72 -25.57
C TRP A 699 -0.45 -12.51 -26.16
N LEU A 700 -1.20 -11.46 -25.77
CA LEU A 700 -2.50 -11.11 -26.36
C LEU A 700 -2.43 -10.80 -27.87
N TRP A 701 -1.24 -10.44 -28.34
CA TRP A 701 -0.95 -10.16 -29.74
C TRP A 701 -0.62 -11.42 -30.57
N THR A 702 -0.53 -12.60 -29.94
CA THR A 702 -0.14 -13.85 -30.60
C THR A 702 -1.34 -14.81 -30.68
N GLN A 703 -1.55 -15.41 -31.84
CA GLN A 703 -2.58 -16.44 -32.02
C GLN A 703 -2.17 -17.72 -31.32
N LEU A 704 -2.90 -18.07 -30.27
CA LEU A 704 -2.75 -19.34 -29.57
C LEU A 704 -3.81 -20.34 -30.02
N TYR A 705 -3.48 -21.62 -29.97
CA TYR A 705 -4.40 -22.71 -30.23
C TYR A 705 -4.46 -23.65 -29.03
N THR A 706 -5.66 -24.03 -28.67
CA THR A 706 -5.88 -25.02 -27.59
C THR A 706 -6.19 -26.38 -28.21
N ARG A 707 -5.44 -27.40 -27.80
CA ARG A 707 -5.79 -28.77 -28.09
C ARG A 707 -6.95 -29.17 -27.18
N ASN A 708 -8.03 -29.63 -27.78
CA ASN A 708 -9.21 -30.09 -27.08
C ASN A 708 -9.26 -31.61 -27.23
N PRO A 709 -8.80 -32.41 -26.27
CA PRO A 709 -8.96 -33.86 -26.30
C PRO A 709 -10.43 -34.17 -26.24
N ASP A 710 -10.84 -35.27 -26.82
CA ASP A 710 -12.21 -35.80 -26.74
C ASP A 710 -13.31 -34.96 -27.40
N LYS A 711 -12.97 -33.98 -28.24
CA LYS A 711 -13.92 -33.14 -29.00
C LYS A 711 -13.77 -33.26 -30.53
N GLY A 712 -12.96 -34.18 -31.01
CA GLY A 712 -12.76 -34.43 -32.44
C GLY A 712 -13.80 -35.37 -32.99
N PRO A 713 -13.76 -35.60 -34.32
CA PRO A 713 -14.61 -36.56 -34.96
C PRO A 713 -14.35 -37.96 -34.41
N ILE A 714 -15.43 -38.72 -34.28
CA ILE A 714 -15.39 -40.10 -33.82
C ILE A 714 -15.12 -40.99 -35.01
N PHE A 715 -14.02 -41.73 -34.98
CA PHE A 715 -13.68 -42.74 -35.95
C PHE A 715 -13.91 -44.13 -35.34
N GLY A 716 -14.97 -44.84 -35.74
CA GLY A 716 -15.29 -46.17 -35.22
C GLY A 716 -16.62 -46.28 -34.46
N THR A 717 -16.93 -47.48 -33.97
CA THR A 717 -18.25 -47.81 -33.43
C THR A 717 -18.39 -47.69 -31.91
N ASN A 718 -17.39 -47.20 -31.17
CA ASN A 718 -17.49 -47.11 -29.72
C ASN A 718 -16.94 -45.81 -29.15
N SER A 719 -17.82 -45.20 -28.40
CA SER A 719 -17.91 -43.77 -28.20
C SER A 719 -17.08 -43.11 -27.11
N SER A 720 -16.52 -43.80 -26.15
CA SER A 720 -15.95 -43.11 -24.99
C SER A 720 -14.41 -43.02 -24.98
N THR A 721 -13.74 -43.80 -25.81
CA THR A 721 -12.28 -43.92 -25.81
C THR A 721 -11.58 -43.58 -27.13
N ASN A 722 -12.36 -43.35 -28.21
CA ASN A 722 -11.83 -43.15 -29.55
C ASN A 722 -12.11 -41.76 -30.15
N THR A 723 -12.30 -40.76 -29.34
CA THR A 723 -12.42 -39.39 -29.81
C THR A 723 -11.05 -38.83 -30.17
N SER A 724 -10.91 -38.37 -31.42
CA SER A 724 -9.70 -37.66 -31.84
C SER A 724 -9.66 -36.26 -31.21
N ALA A 725 -8.47 -35.74 -30.99
CA ALA A 725 -8.30 -34.36 -30.51
C ALA A 725 -8.60 -33.38 -31.66
N THR A 726 -9.28 -32.28 -31.33
CA THR A 726 -9.38 -31.13 -32.22
C THR A 726 -8.46 -30.02 -31.77
N ILE A 727 -8.04 -29.20 -32.70
CA ILE A 727 -7.43 -27.90 -32.40
C ILE A 727 -8.55 -26.87 -32.42
N ARG A 728 -8.66 -26.12 -31.30
CA ARG A 728 -9.63 -25.05 -31.19
C ARG A 728 -8.89 -23.70 -31.11
N MET A 729 -9.35 -22.74 -31.88
CA MET A 729 -8.99 -21.35 -31.69
C MET A 729 -9.58 -20.85 -30.36
N PRO A 730 -8.93 -19.94 -29.67
CA PRO A 730 -9.54 -19.28 -28.51
C PRO A 730 -10.88 -18.67 -28.93
N LYS A 731 -11.80 -18.55 -27.99
CA LYS A 731 -13.10 -17.91 -28.23
C LYS A 731 -12.96 -16.44 -28.64
N GLN A 732 -11.82 -15.85 -28.42
CA GLN A 732 -11.54 -14.44 -28.61
C GLN A 732 -10.48 -14.24 -29.69
N GLY A 733 -10.63 -13.18 -30.49
CA GLY A 733 -9.68 -12.77 -31.50
C GLY A 733 -8.37 -12.26 -30.86
N VAL A 734 -7.31 -12.21 -31.68
CA VAL A 734 -6.03 -11.60 -31.32
C VAL A 734 -5.99 -10.16 -31.78
N ASN A 735 -5.29 -9.33 -31.02
CA ASN A 735 -5.04 -7.95 -31.39
C ASN A 735 -3.52 -7.67 -31.39
N PRO A 736 -2.88 -7.63 -32.57
CA PRO A 736 -1.45 -7.30 -32.64
C PRO A 736 -1.14 -5.84 -32.32
N ASP A 737 -2.16 -4.99 -32.26
CA ASP A 737 -2.02 -3.54 -32.06
C ASP A 737 -2.19 -3.11 -30.62
N VAL A 738 -2.29 -4.06 -29.67
CA VAL A 738 -2.31 -3.76 -28.23
C VAL A 738 -1.07 -2.95 -27.86
N HIS A 739 -1.31 -1.80 -27.22
CA HIS A 739 -0.27 -0.85 -26.87
C HIS A 739 -0.52 -0.20 -25.51
N TRP A 740 0.37 0.70 -25.10
CA TRP A 740 0.33 1.42 -23.85
C TRP A 740 -0.96 2.24 -23.67
N ASP A 741 -1.64 2.07 -22.55
CA ASP A 741 -2.66 3.02 -22.07
C ASP A 741 -1.99 4.36 -21.78
N LYS A 742 -2.71 5.47 -21.97
CA LYS A 742 -2.21 6.83 -21.71
C LYS A 742 -3.08 7.55 -20.70
N THR A 743 -2.46 8.14 -19.71
CA THR A 743 -3.13 9.04 -18.75
C THR A 743 -2.45 10.40 -18.82
N TYR A 744 -3.21 11.43 -19.20
CA TYR A 744 -2.79 12.82 -19.22
C TYR A 744 -3.17 13.44 -17.89
N LYS A 745 -2.18 13.82 -17.08
CA LYS A 745 -2.41 14.43 -15.77
C LYS A 745 -2.10 15.91 -15.79
N THR A 746 -3.06 16.71 -15.34
CA THR A 746 -2.91 18.16 -15.18
C THR A 746 -3.21 18.55 -13.75
N ASN A 747 -2.34 19.33 -13.11
CA ASN A 747 -2.56 19.82 -11.76
C ASN A 747 -2.17 21.30 -11.67
N PHE A 748 -3.00 22.08 -10.95
CA PHE A 748 -2.70 23.45 -10.56
C PHE A 748 -2.84 23.54 -9.05
N GLY A 749 -1.79 24.06 -8.38
CA GLY A 749 -1.73 24.11 -6.92
C GLY A 749 -1.33 25.48 -6.38
N ILE A 750 -1.82 25.77 -5.18
CA ILE A 750 -1.47 26.94 -4.38
C ILE A 750 -1.08 26.48 -2.99
N ASP A 751 0.15 26.78 -2.57
CA ASP A 751 0.65 26.46 -1.24
C ASP A 751 0.82 27.75 -0.46
N MET A 752 0.24 27.83 0.75
CA MET A 752 0.20 29.04 1.57
C MET A 752 0.52 28.74 3.04
N ALA A 753 1.21 29.69 3.67
CA ALA A 753 1.34 29.73 5.13
C ALA A 753 1.06 31.14 5.67
N PHE A 754 0.43 31.23 6.82
CA PHE A 754 -0.04 32.46 7.42
C PHE A 754 0.33 32.54 8.91
N LEU A 755 0.24 33.77 9.46
CA LEU A 755 0.31 34.04 10.90
C LEU A 755 1.58 33.49 11.55
N LYS A 756 2.72 33.73 10.93
CA LYS A 756 4.04 33.22 11.34
C LYS A 756 4.10 31.70 11.29
N ASN A 757 3.65 31.13 10.17
CA ASN A 757 3.56 29.69 9.90
C ASN A 757 2.67 28.88 10.88
N ARG A 758 1.74 29.52 11.62
CA ARG A 758 0.81 28.79 12.48
C ARG A 758 -0.37 28.18 11.73
N MET A 759 -0.69 28.74 10.57
CA MET A 759 -1.72 28.22 9.68
C MET A 759 -1.11 27.91 8.32
N SER A 760 -1.44 26.75 7.76
CA SER A 760 -1.10 26.34 6.40
C SER A 760 -2.36 26.02 5.60
N ALA A 761 -2.31 26.27 4.31
CA ALA A 761 -3.36 25.90 3.38
C ALA A 761 -2.74 25.44 2.06
N ASN A 762 -3.15 24.27 1.58
CA ASN A 762 -2.80 23.77 0.28
C ASN A 762 -4.09 23.54 -0.50
N LEU A 763 -4.13 24.05 -1.73
CA LEU A 763 -5.27 23.93 -2.62
C LEU A 763 -4.78 23.38 -3.96
N ASP A 764 -5.35 22.27 -4.40
CA ASP A 764 -5.04 21.62 -5.68
C ASP A 764 -6.29 21.44 -6.52
N PHE A 765 -6.18 21.78 -7.79
CA PHE A 765 -7.15 21.47 -8.85
C PHE A 765 -6.52 20.47 -9.81
N TYR A 766 -7.15 19.33 -10.02
CA TYR A 766 -6.62 18.33 -10.92
C TYR A 766 -7.64 17.87 -11.97
N TYR A 767 -7.10 17.48 -13.13
CA TYR A 767 -7.85 16.90 -14.23
C TYR A 767 -6.99 15.84 -14.91
N ASP A 768 -7.40 14.58 -14.77
CA ASP A 768 -6.71 13.40 -15.27
C ASP A 768 -7.56 12.77 -16.37
N MET A 769 -7.02 12.62 -17.57
CA MET A 769 -7.70 12.03 -18.73
C MET A 769 -7.06 10.67 -19.06
N GLY A 770 -7.73 9.58 -18.79
CA GLY A 770 -7.37 8.25 -19.30
C GLY A 770 -7.84 8.10 -20.74
N ARG A 771 -6.93 7.74 -21.63
CA ARG A 771 -7.19 7.53 -23.06
C ARG A 771 -6.53 6.27 -23.56
N GLU A 772 -7.08 5.73 -24.61
CA GLU A 772 -6.56 4.50 -25.22
C GLU A 772 -6.45 3.37 -24.16
N MET A 773 -7.39 3.34 -23.19
CA MET A 773 -7.36 2.34 -22.14
C MET A 773 -7.78 0.97 -22.71
N PHE A 774 -7.01 -0.04 -22.36
CA PHE A 774 -7.28 -1.41 -22.79
C PHE A 774 -8.59 -1.91 -22.17
N ALA A 775 -9.52 -2.34 -23.02
CA ALA A 775 -10.83 -2.82 -22.61
C ALA A 775 -11.33 -3.94 -23.51
N SER A 776 -12.18 -4.81 -22.97
CA SER A 776 -12.88 -5.83 -23.74
C SER A 776 -14.28 -5.34 -24.11
N HIS A 777 -14.72 -5.67 -25.32
CA HIS A 777 -16.11 -5.51 -25.70
C HIS A 777 -16.97 -6.45 -24.84
N GLN A 778 -17.75 -5.91 -23.92
CA GLN A 778 -18.66 -6.70 -23.10
C GLN A 778 -19.92 -7.07 -23.89
N GLY A 779 -20.23 -8.34 -23.89
CA GLY A 779 -21.45 -8.89 -24.42
C GLY A 779 -21.33 -9.45 -25.83
N THR A 780 -21.66 -10.71 -25.96
CA THR A 780 -21.82 -11.41 -27.25
C THR A 780 -22.95 -10.83 -28.11
N SER A 781 -23.67 -9.85 -27.60
CA SER A 781 -24.88 -9.30 -28.22
C SER A 781 -24.62 -8.51 -29.51
N TYR A 782 -23.39 -8.01 -29.72
CA TYR A 782 -23.08 -7.20 -30.90
C TYR A 782 -22.60 -8.00 -32.11
N TYR A 783 -22.17 -9.24 -31.88
CA TYR A 783 -21.66 -10.10 -32.96
C TYR A 783 -22.53 -11.34 -33.07
N PRO A 784 -23.06 -11.63 -34.24
CA PRO A 784 -23.81 -12.85 -34.46
C PRO A 784 -22.93 -14.07 -34.16
N ASN A 785 -23.48 -15.08 -33.53
CA ASN A 785 -22.78 -16.35 -33.27
C ASN A 785 -22.18 -17.01 -34.53
N THR A 786 -22.68 -16.65 -35.71
CA THR A 786 -22.15 -17.08 -36.99
C THR A 786 -20.76 -16.57 -37.31
N VAL A 787 -20.28 -15.50 -36.65
CA VAL A 787 -18.89 -15.04 -36.77
C VAL A 787 -17.91 -16.03 -36.14
N GLY A 788 -18.37 -16.82 -35.17
CA GLY A 788 -17.61 -17.91 -34.55
C GLY A 788 -16.46 -17.51 -33.63
N ILE A 789 -16.20 -16.20 -33.46
CA ILE A 789 -15.16 -15.65 -32.59
C ILE A 789 -15.65 -14.37 -31.94
N GLN A 790 -15.24 -14.13 -30.68
CA GLN A 790 -15.48 -12.87 -29.99
C GLN A 790 -14.45 -11.84 -30.45
N PRO A 791 -14.79 -10.54 -30.43
CA PRO A 791 -13.82 -9.48 -30.73
C PRO A 791 -12.64 -9.51 -29.78
N ALA A 792 -11.47 -9.17 -30.30
CA ALA A 792 -10.29 -8.99 -29.50
C ALA A 792 -10.46 -7.77 -28.56
N PRO A 793 -9.83 -7.77 -27.38
CA PRO A 793 -9.72 -6.56 -26.58
C PRO A 793 -8.89 -5.51 -27.30
N GLU A 794 -9.26 -4.25 -27.15
CA GLU A 794 -8.65 -3.12 -27.84
C GLU A 794 -8.40 -1.96 -26.90
N ASN A 795 -7.52 -1.03 -27.31
CA ASN A 795 -7.26 0.22 -26.59
C ASN A 795 -8.27 1.29 -27.03
N PHE A 796 -9.46 1.32 -26.45
CA PHE A 796 -10.51 2.29 -26.78
C PHE A 796 -11.19 2.96 -25.58
N GLY A 797 -10.90 2.50 -24.35
CA GLY A 797 -11.51 3.03 -23.16
C GLY A 797 -11.09 4.47 -22.87
N GLU A 798 -12.02 5.29 -22.37
CA GLU A 798 -11.78 6.66 -21.94
C GLU A 798 -12.39 6.89 -20.55
N VAL A 799 -11.62 7.55 -19.67
CA VAL A 799 -12.05 7.92 -18.32
C VAL A 799 -11.48 9.27 -17.96
N ASP A 800 -12.33 10.18 -17.52
CA ASP A 800 -11.94 11.48 -17.01
C ASP A 800 -12.17 11.54 -15.50
N THR A 801 -11.13 11.95 -14.75
CA THR A 801 -11.19 12.13 -13.30
C THR A 801 -10.73 13.53 -12.95
N TYR A 802 -11.56 14.29 -12.25
CA TYR A 802 -11.23 15.67 -11.86
C TYR A 802 -11.73 15.99 -10.46
N GLY A 803 -11.11 16.97 -9.84
CA GLY A 803 -11.51 17.35 -8.49
C GLY A 803 -10.70 18.48 -7.91
N VAL A 804 -11.06 18.82 -6.66
CA VAL A 804 -10.40 19.83 -5.84
C VAL A 804 -10.01 19.19 -4.52
N GLU A 805 -8.77 19.42 -4.10
CA GLU A 805 -8.25 19.03 -2.80
C GLU A 805 -7.92 20.27 -1.98
N LEU A 806 -8.39 20.36 -0.75
CA LEU A 806 -8.08 21.42 0.19
C LEU A 806 -7.55 20.80 1.48
N SER A 807 -6.36 21.23 1.89
CA SER A 807 -5.77 20.92 3.19
C SER A 807 -5.64 22.19 4.01
N LEU A 808 -6.15 22.20 5.22
CA LEU A 808 -5.98 23.29 6.18
C LEU A 808 -5.33 22.73 7.44
N GLY A 809 -4.19 23.31 7.81
CA GLY A 809 -3.46 22.98 9.02
C GLY A 809 -3.44 24.15 9.98
N TRP A 810 -3.69 23.89 11.25
CA TRP A 810 -3.50 24.86 12.32
C TRP A 810 -2.68 24.23 13.44
N LYS A 811 -1.60 24.89 13.83
CA LYS A 811 -0.75 24.47 14.94
C LYS A 811 -0.44 25.65 15.83
N ASP A 812 -0.81 25.54 17.08
CA ASP A 812 -0.53 26.59 18.08
C ASP A 812 -0.22 25.94 19.42
N LYS A 813 0.51 26.64 20.26
CA LYS A 813 0.78 26.22 21.63
C LYS A 813 -0.15 26.96 22.60
N ILE A 814 -0.87 26.22 23.41
CA ILE A 814 -1.77 26.72 24.43
C ILE A 814 -1.05 26.58 25.78
N GLY A 815 -0.42 27.67 26.26
CA GLY A 815 0.37 27.63 27.49
C GLY A 815 1.77 27.03 27.28
N LYS A 816 2.38 26.55 28.39
CA LYS A 816 3.75 25.99 28.33
C LYS A 816 3.80 24.50 27.95
N ASP A 817 2.73 23.78 28.16
CA ASP A 817 2.73 22.30 28.12
C ASP A 817 1.71 21.68 27.17
N MET A 818 0.98 22.47 26.40
CA MET A 818 -0.03 21.96 25.43
C MET A 818 0.21 22.50 24.03
N SER A 819 0.37 21.63 23.08
CA SER A 819 0.49 21.97 21.65
C SER A 819 -0.60 21.30 20.84
#